data_47cf443d987c2fef4f55a40ba73afc3d
#
_entry.id   47cf443d987c2fef4f55a40ba73afc3d
#
_cell.length_a   1.000
_cell.length_b   1.000
_cell.length_c   1.000
_cell.angle_alpha   90.00
_cell.angle_beta   90.00
_cell.angle_gamma   90.00
#
_symmetry.space_group_name_H-M   'P 1'
#
loop_
_entity.id
_entity.type
_entity.pdbx_description
1 polymer ?
#
loop_
_entity_poly.entity_id
_entity_poly.type
_entity_poly.pdbx_seq_one_letter_code
_entity_poly.pdbx_strand_id
1 'polypeptide(L)'
;MDIPEARALTAQPLAGLPRGRGLRRWWGVLPVVVIGLLLGLRATVHTDPLDNLAVVAAEPGDPPGTIAYAGSLAITRGGPVIVGFQSAGASRLSIAGRELRGRGVVKERLIILHGATAIRFAAAPDARLVWSPVGRRGDPEYVSASSLSPEPPERARFDAPGTARLDGAIALAILATLIATVCIVLRRRLAAVSRASWIAMGVIFIGGLAIRLHDLGAAGQTWDEDVNWVAGRNYVTNLLALDFRESSWLWNYEHPPVMKYLAGIGAQLADGFGPARAISAVLVALGCALLVPIGARLYKLRVGVLAAAISTVLPPFVAHGKVVGHEAPTVLWWSLGILLALGVHDYLPADQRVALRVLRWRLVGVGIVIGVAIASRFVNGLLGPLCALIVVVQAPPQWRRATLGWGAALMPAVAVLTVYAIWPRLWDHPIDALRAAFLKLDSLHAPEPFLGATTQRPGVHYFVVYLGATLPLGILAVVVVWAVRAIRARDRHTLIVAAWLVIPLAVSFSPVRQDGVRYVMPCIAALALMAAAGVDFLAGLVEARHATTRHAFFGISIVIAGYLGMTLARTHPYYLDYFGEHTGGAGEVAAQRRFETAWWGEGLEPALAYVNANAEPNARVSRDCIEPSHLAWFREDLWTPMTRGMLDATWIVVYAPERRRCPLPPDARKVFEVVHDGTTLSAVYRR
;
A
#
# COMPACT_ATOMS: atom_id res chain seq x y z
N MET A 1 -16.78 -16.42 43.95
CA MET A 1 -17.57 -15.41 43.24
C MET A 1 -17.71 -15.91 41.81
N ASP A 2 -18.83 -16.59 41.57
CA ASP A 2 -19.13 -17.21 40.27
C ASP A 2 -19.32 -16.13 39.20
N ILE A 3 -18.53 -16.23 38.15
CA ILE A 3 -18.69 -15.39 36.96
C ILE A 3 -19.88 -15.97 36.20
N PRO A 4 -20.96 -15.22 35.95
CA PRO A 4 -22.04 -15.72 35.12
C PRO A 4 -21.52 -16.06 33.74
N GLU A 5 -21.73 -17.30 33.30
CA GLU A 5 -21.48 -17.79 31.95
C GLU A 5 -22.02 -16.79 30.94
N ALA A 6 -21.13 -16.42 29.97
CA ALA A 6 -21.50 -15.63 28.82
C ALA A 6 -22.66 -16.34 28.11
N ARG A 7 -23.87 -15.84 28.28
CA ARG A 7 -25.05 -16.29 27.52
C ARG A 7 -24.67 -16.23 26.03
N ALA A 8 -24.52 -17.41 25.48
CA ALA A 8 -24.50 -17.58 24.04
C ALA A 8 -25.69 -16.81 23.47
N LEU A 9 -25.43 -15.87 22.57
CA LEU A 9 -26.45 -15.22 21.77
C LEU A 9 -27.11 -16.30 20.90
N THR A 10 -28.15 -16.92 21.45
CA THR A 10 -29.06 -17.80 20.72
C THR A 10 -29.89 -16.92 19.81
N ALA A 11 -29.35 -16.66 18.60
CA ALA A 11 -30.15 -16.18 17.49
C ALA A 11 -31.16 -17.29 17.16
N GLN A 12 -32.45 -17.00 17.30
CA GLN A 12 -33.51 -17.88 16.80
C GLN A 12 -33.24 -18.31 15.36
N PRO A 13 -33.45 -19.57 15.01
CA PRO A 13 -33.32 -20.01 13.64
C PRO A 13 -34.35 -19.27 12.79
N LEU A 14 -33.90 -18.52 11.80
CA LEU A 14 -34.75 -17.95 10.75
C LEU A 14 -35.33 -19.09 9.91
N ALA A 15 -36.38 -19.72 10.45
CA ALA A 15 -37.27 -20.60 9.73
C ALA A 15 -38.19 -19.72 8.87
N GLY A 16 -38.11 -19.84 7.56
CA GLY A 16 -39.15 -19.31 6.68
C GLY A 16 -38.78 -18.39 5.54
N LEU A 17 -37.58 -18.47 4.96
CA LEU A 17 -37.38 -17.89 3.63
C LEU A 17 -37.47 -18.99 2.56
N PRO A 18 -38.30 -18.78 1.49
CA PRO A 18 -38.48 -19.80 0.45
C PRO A 18 -37.16 -20.14 -0.24
N ARG A 19 -36.88 -21.42 -0.35
CA ARG A 19 -35.71 -21.97 -1.05
C ARG A 19 -35.91 -21.83 -2.57
N GLY A 20 -35.70 -20.63 -3.12
CA GLY A 20 -35.62 -20.43 -4.57
C GLY A 20 -34.42 -21.16 -5.16
N ARG A 21 -34.58 -22.38 -5.60
CA ARG A 21 -33.52 -23.22 -6.23
C ARG A 21 -33.04 -22.66 -7.57
N GLY A 22 -33.83 -21.83 -8.26
CA GLY A 22 -33.51 -21.27 -9.59
C GLY A 22 -32.46 -20.16 -9.56
N LEU A 23 -32.57 -19.21 -8.67
CA LEU A 23 -31.65 -18.04 -8.63
C LEU A 23 -30.20 -18.40 -8.22
N ARG A 24 -29.98 -19.51 -7.50
CA ARG A 24 -28.65 -19.89 -7.00
C ARG A 24 -27.63 -20.23 -8.10
N ARG A 25 -28.06 -20.65 -9.28
CA ARG A 25 -27.17 -21.02 -10.39
C ARG A 25 -26.57 -19.78 -11.08
N TRP A 26 -27.28 -18.66 -11.10
CA TRP A 26 -26.86 -17.45 -11.83
C TRP A 26 -25.83 -16.60 -11.09
N TRP A 27 -25.72 -16.70 -9.77
CA TRP A 27 -24.78 -15.90 -8.98
C TRP A 27 -23.30 -16.18 -9.27
N GLY A 28 -22.96 -17.36 -9.77
CA GLY A 28 -21.61 -17.67 -10.22
C GLY A 28 -21.30 -17.24 -11.66
N VAL A 29 -22.35 -17.14 -12.49
CA VAL A 29 -22.21 -16.80 -13.91
C VAL A 29 -22.23 -15.29 -14.13
N LEU A 30 -23.07 -14.56 -13.39
CA LEU A 30 -23.25 -13.12 -13.55
C LEU A 30 -21.95 -12.31 -13.46
N PRO A 31 -21.06 -12.50 -12.47
CA PRO A 31 -19.79 -11.79 -12.43
C PRO A 31 -18.91 -12.05 -13.66
N VAL A 32 -18.86 -13.29 -14.14
CA VAL A 32 -18.08 -13.64 -15.33
C VAL A 32 -18.63 -12.94 -16.57
N VAL A 33 -19.96 -12.90 -16.72
CA VAL A 33 -20.61 -12.19 -17.81
C VAL A 33 -20.35 -10.69 -17.75
N VAL A 34 -20.50 -10.08 -16.56
CA VAL A 34 -20.25 -8.63 -16.37
C VAL A 34 -18.78 -8.29 -16.68
N ILE A 35 -17.83 -9.07 -16.17
CA ILE A 35 -16.41 -8.85 -16.46
C ILE A 35 -16.12 -9.04 -17.95
N GLY A 36 -16.67 -10.07 -18.58
CA GLY A 36 -16.54 -10.31 -20.02
C GLY A 36 -17.09 -9.15 -20.87
N LEU A 37 -18.25 -8.58 -20.48
CA LEU A 37 -18.83 -7.42 -21.15
C LEU A 37 -17.96 -6.16 -20.97
N LEU A 38 -17.40 -5.95 -19.79
CA LEU A 38 -16.50 -4.80 -19.51
C LEU A 38 -15.19 -4.91 -20.33
N LEU A 39 -14.61 -6.11 -20.41
CA LEU A 39 -13.43 -6.34 -21.24
C LEU A 39 -13.74 -6.23 -22.73
N GLY A 40 -14.92 -6.70 -23.17
CA GLY A 40 -15.42 -6.54 -24.53
C GLY A 40 -15.63 -5.06 -24.89
N LEU A 41 -16.24 -4.28 -24.00
CA LEU A 41 -16.38 -2.83 -24.16
C LEU A 41 -15.01 -2.16 -24.31
N ARG A 42 -14.05 -2.51 -23.47
CA ARG A 42 -12.69 -2.00 -23.60
C ARG A 42 -12.09 -2.30 -24.96
N ALA A 43 -12.19 -3.55 -25.41
CA ALA A 43 -11.63 -3.98 -26.69
C ALA A 43 -12.22 -3.22 -27.90
N THR A 44 -13.47 -2.74 -27.80
CA THR A 44 -14.11 -1.97 -28.88
C THR A 44 -13.76 -0.49 -28.86
N VAL A 45 -13.35 0.07 -27.71
CA VAL A 45 -13.13 1.51 -27.54
C VAL A 45 -11.65 1.86 -27.34
N HIS A 46 -10.82 0.86 -26.98
CA HIS A 46 -9.39 1.08 -26.76
C HIS A 46 -8.67 1.32 -28.08
N THR A 47 -7.96 2.43 -28.16
CA THR A 47 -7.07 2.75 -29.28
C THR A 47 -5.64 2.34 -28.90
N ASP A 48 -4.97 1.56 -29.77
CA ASP A 48 -3.55 1.28 -29.59
C ASP A 48 -2.78 2.61 -29.69
N PRO A 49 -1.87 2.94 -28.77
CA PRO A 49 -1.08 4.15 -28.87
C PRO A 49 -0.34 4.30 -30.19
N LEU A 50 0.13 3.20 -30.80
CA LEU A 50 0.82 3.22 -32.08
C LEU A 50 -0.08 3.64 -33.25
N ASP A 51 -1.41 3.51 -33.13
CA ASP A 51 -2.36 3.98 -34.14
C ASP A 51 -2.32 5.51 -34.31
N ASN A 52 -1.77 6.25 -33.33
CA ASN A 52 -1.53 7.69 -33.43
C ASN A 52 -0.19 8.06 -34.06
N LEU A 53 0.49 7.13 -34.67
CA LEU A 53 1.67 7.36 -35.51
C LEU A 53 1.33 7.02 -36.96
N ALA A 54 1.98 7.70 -37.89
CA ALA A 54 1.84 7.38 -39.30
C ALA A 54 2.59 6.08 -39.64
N VAL A 55 1.95 5.15 -40.33
CA VAL A 55 2.63 3.98 -40.91
C VAL A 55 3.49 4.43 -42.09
N VAL A 56 4.75 4.08 -42.06
CA VAL A 56 5.75 4.50 -43.08
C VAL A 56 6.43 3.29 -43.72
N ALA A 57 7.14 3.52 -44.80
CA ALA A 57 7.91 2.46 -45.44
C ALA A 57 9.04 1.95 -44.53
N ALA A 58 9.31 0.65 -44.61
CA ALA A 58 10.45 0.05 -43.92
C ALA A 58 11.76 0.58 -44.49
N GLU A 59 12.75 0.78 -43.63
CA GLU A 59 14.11 1.19 -44.01
C GLU A 59 15.10 0.05 -43.89
N PRO A 60 16.23 0.16 -44.60
CA PRO A 60 17.33 -0.78 -44.42
C PRO A 60 17.78 -0.83 -42.96
N GLY A 61 17.74 -2.04 -42.36
CA GLY A 61 18.09 -2.26 -40.96
C GLY A 61 16.89 -2.36 -39.99
N ASP A 62 15.66 -2.19 -40.49
CA ASP A 62 14.47 -2.55 -39.69
C ASP A 62 14.40 -4.08 -39.53
N PRO A 63 14.05 -4.59 -38.32
CA PRO A 63 13.95 -6.01 -38.11
C PRO A 63 12.84 -6.62 -38.98
N PRO A 64 13.01 -7.85 -39.50
CA PRO A 64 12.02 -8.49 -40.35
C PRO A 64 10.73 -8.76 -39.57
N GLY A 65 9.57 -8.55 -40.22
CA GLY A 65 8.24 -8.75 -39.61
C GLY A 65 7.79 -7.60 -38.71
N THR A 66 8.47 -6.43 -38.76
CA THR A 66 8.03 -5.22 -38.04
C THR A 66 7.19 -4.32 -38.94
N ILE A 67 6.32 -3.52 -38.33
CA ILE A 67 5.63 -2.39 -38.94
C ILE A 67 6.35 -1.11 -38.54
N ALA A 68 6.70 -0.27 -39.52
CA ALA A 68 7.39 0.99 -39.26
C ALA A 68 6.35 2.11 -39.06
N TYR A 69 6.51 2.83 -37.95
CA TYR A 69 5.72 4.00 -37.56
C TYR A 69 6.63 5.24 -37.50
N ALA A 70 6.10 6.41 -37.84
CA ALA A 70 6.78 7.70 -37.65
C ALA A 70 5.81 8.76 -37.15
N GLY A 71 6.35 9.76 -36.48
CA GLY A 71 5.57 10.87 -35.93
C GLY A 71 6.31 11.60 -34.82
N SER A 72 5.58 12.10 -33.85
CA SER A 72 6.12 12.90 -32.75
C SER A 72 5.66 12.41 -31.40
N LEU A 73 6.55 12.52 -30.40
CA LEU A 73 6.30 12.30 -28.97
C LEU A 73 6.25 13.66 -28.26
N ALA A 74 5.19 13.92 -27.48
CA ALA A 74 5.07 15.10 -26.63
C ALA A 74 6.02 15.02 -25.42
N ILE A 75 6.93 15.96 -25.31
CA ILE A 75 7.79 16.14 -24.14
C ILE A 75 7.26 17.32 -23.33
N THR A 76 6.47 17.03 -22.31
CA THR A 76 5.82 18.05 -21.47
C THR A 76 6.80 18.82 -20.59
N ARG A 77 7.95 18.24 -20.30
CA ARG A 77 9.05 18.89 -19.58
C ARG A 77 10.39 18.42 -20.14
N GLY A 78 11.23 19.35 -20.53
CA GLY A 78 12.59 19.08 -20.99
C GLY A 78 13.50 18.60 -19.85
N GLY A 79 14.51 17.81 -20.21
CA GLY A 79 15.50 17.28 -19.29
C GLY A 79 15.80 15.79 -19.49
N PRO A 80 16.20 15.08 -18.43
CA PRO A 80 16.54 13.66 -18.48
C PRO A 80 15.28 12.80 -18.56
N VAL A 81 14.96 12.33 -19.75
CA VAL A 81 13.84 11.42 -20.05
C VAL A 81 14.39 10.01 -20.28
N ILE A 82 13.79 8.99 -19.69
CA ILE A 82 14.03 7.61 -20.11
C ILE A 82 13.02 7.31 -21.20
N VAL A 83 13.49 6.84 -22.35
CA VAL A 83 12.63 6.42 -23.46
C VAL A 83 13.07 5.07 -23.97
N GLY A 84 12.15 4.32 -24.56
CA GLY A 84 12.44 3.02 -25.12
C GLY A 84 11.20 2.26 -25.55
N PHE A 85 11.31 0.96 -25.58
CA PHE A 85 10.20 0.07 -25.91
C PHE A 85 10.28 -1.24 -25.15
N GLN A 86 9.14 -1.90 -25.08
CA GLN A 86 8.99 -3.28 -24.62
C GLN A 86 8.47 -4.11 -25.77
N SER A 87 9.13 -5.24 -26.08
CA SER A 87 8.74 -6.11 -27.18
C SER A 87 9.31 -7.52 -27.02
N ALA A 88 8.53 -8.57 -27.28
CA ALA A 88 9.05 -9.93 -27.36
C ALA A 88 9.82 -10.16 -28.68
N GLY A 89 9.41 -9.50 -29.77
CA GLY A 89 10.11 -9.50 -31.04
C GLY A 89 11.25 -8.48 -31.10
N ALA A 90 12.12 -8.61 -32.09
CA ALA A 90 13.12 -7.57 -32.37
C ALA A 90 12.42 -6.30 -32.86
N SER A 91 12.78 -5.16 -32.27
CA SER A 91 12.25 -3.84 -32.63
C SER A 91 13.37 -2.80 -32.65
N ARG A 92 13.13 -1.66 -33.35
CA ARG A 92 14.09 -0.56 -33.53
C ARG A 92 13.37 0.78 -33.31
N LEU A 93 13.85 1.57 -32.35
CA LEU A 93 13.35 2.91 -32.06
C LEU A 93 14.43 3.95 -32.34
N SER A 94 14.12 4.96 -33.16
CA SER A 94 14.93 6.14 -33.37
C SER A 94 14.26 7.35 -32.73
N ILE A 95 14.98 8.06 -31.86
CA ILE A 95 14.50 9.24 -31.14
C ILE A 95 15.65 10.14 -30.73
N ALA A 96 15.52 11.46 -30.91
CA ALA A 96 16.51 12.46 -30.51
C ALA A 96 17.93 12.13 -30.99
N GLY A 97 18.07 11.63 -32.22
CA GLY A 97 19.35 11.25 -32.81
C GLY A 97 20.00 9.97 -32.27
N ARG A 98 19.29 9.23 -31.42
CA ARG A 98 19.68 7.92 -30.87
C ARG A 98 18.89 6.80 -31.52
N GLU A 99 19.50 5.64 -31.55
CA GLU A 99 18.89 4.43 -32.06
C GLU A 99 18.98 3.30 -31.04
N LEU A 100 17.82 2.78 -30.64
CA LEU A 100 17.67 1.66 -29.70
C LEU A 100 17.23 0.43 -30.50
N ARG A 101 17.89 -0.71 -30.30
CA ARG A 101 17.56 -1.99 -30.95
C ARG A 101 17.56 -3.12 -29.94
N GLY A 102 16.69 -4.09 -30.09
CA GLY A 102 16.71 -5.29 -29.25
C GLY A 102 15.37 -5.97 -29.09
N ARG A 103 15.29 -6.78 -28.03
CA ARG A 103 14.10 -7.51 -27.55
C ARG A 103 13.97 -7.28 -26.05
N GLY A 104 12.81 -7.56 -25.48
CA GLY A 104 12.53 -7.33 -24.09
C GLY A 104 12.26 -5.86 -23.78
N VAL A 105 12.74 -5.36 -22.66
CA VAL A 105 12.67 -3.95 -22.27
C VAL A 105 13.99 -3.27 -22.67
N VAL A 106 13.95 -2.51 -23.73
CA VAL A 106 15.09 -1.70 -24.23
C VAL A 106 14.81 -0.25 -23.88
N LYS A 107 15.68 0.38 -23.09
CA LYS A 107 15.51 1.77 -22.65
C LYS A 107 16.84 2.49 -22.50
N GLU A 108 16.83 3.80 -22.79
CA GLU A 108 17.98 4.68 -22.62
C GLU A 108 17.54 6.00 -21.97
N ARG A 109 18.43 6.60 -21.20
CA ARG A 109 18.22 7.93 -20.63
C ARG A 109 18.81 8.97 -21.57
N LEU A 110 17.95 9.83 -22.11
CA LEU A 110 18.30 10.90 -23.04
C LEU A 110 17.97 12.26 -22.43
N ILE A 111 18.68 13.30 -22.84
CA ILE A 111 18.29 14.67 -22.56
C ILE A 111 17.49 15.16 -23.77
N ILE A 112 16.20 15.42 -23.54
CA ILE A 112 15.28 15.86 -24.59
C ILE A 112 14.69 17.21 -24.18
N LEU A 113 14.60 18.12 -25.15
CA LEU A 113 14.04 19.45 -24.93
C LEU A 113 12.50 19.38 -24.81
N HIS A 114 11.93 20.37 -24.15
CA HIS A 114 10.49 20.56 -24.10
C HIS A 114 9.90 20.76 -25.51
N GLY A 115 8.75 20.19 -25.78
CA GLY A 115 8.04 20.28 -27.05
C GLY A 115 7.79 18.93 -27.72
N ALA A 116 7.64 18.93 -29.03
CA ALA A 116 7.48 17.72 -29.82
C ALA A 116 8.83 17.17 -30.26
N THR A 117 9.05 15.87 -30.14
CA THR A 117 10.27 15.18 -30.55
C THR A 117 9.94 14.13 -31.61
N ALA A 118 10.64 14.17 -32.75
CA ALA A 118 10.46 13.18 -33.80
C ALA A 118 10.81 11.77 -33.31
N ILE A 119 9.97 10.81 -33.64
CA ILE A 119 10.21 9.38 -33.39
C ILE A 119 9.98 8.57 -34.66
N ARG A 120 10.74 7.49 -34.79
CA ARG A 120 10.51 6.44 -35.77
C ARG A 120 10.67 5.09 -35.09
N PHE A 121 9.65 4.23 -35.20
CA PHE A 121 9.61 2.97 -34.50
C PHE A 121 9.23 1.81 -35.42
N ALA A 122 10.23 0.96 -35.77
CA ALA A 122 9.97 -0.31 -36.40
C ALA A 122 9.59 -1.34 -35.32
N ALA A 123 8.30 -1.55 -35.15
CA ALA A 123 7.69 -2.27 -34.05
C ALA A 123 7.30 -3.69 -34.44
N ALA A 124 7.70 -4.68 -33.64
CA ALA A 124 7.10 -6.01 -33.69
C ALA A 124 5.61 -5.93 -33.28
N PRO A 125 4.77 -6.89 -33.65
CA PRO A 125 3.30 -6.84 -33.41
C PRO A 125 2.90 -6.66 -31.94
N ASP A 126 3.79 -7.02 -31.00
CA ASP A 126 3.57 -6.92 -29.56
C ASP A 126 4.28 -5.71 -28.91
N ALA A 127 4.97 -4.92 -29.70
CA ALA A 127 5.80 -3.85 -29.19
C ALA A 127 4.98 -2.67 -28.63
N ARG A 128 5.46 -2.10 -27.53
CA ARG A 128 4.90 -0.92 -26.88
C ARG A 128 5.99 0.10 -26.61
N LEU A 129 5.71 1.35 -26.85
CA LEU A 129 6.60 2.44 -26.43
C LEU A 129 6.51 2.62 -24.92
N VAL A 130 7.66 2.83 -24.29
CA VAL A 130 7.77 3.10 -22.85
C VAL A 130 8.61 4.35 -22.62
N TRP A 131 8.29 5.09 -21.59
CA TRP A 131 9.02 6.28 -21.20
C TRP A 131 8.92 6.57 -19.71
N SER A 132 9.91 7.28 -19.17
CA SER A 132 9.82 7.90 -17.86
C SER A 132 10.15 9.37 -18.02
N PRO A 133 9.14 10.27 -18.05
CA PRO A 133 9.36 11.71 -18.19
C PRO A 133 10.11 12.26 -16.99
N VAL A 134 10.57 13.51 -17.10
CA VAL A 134 11.30 14.20 -16.03
C VAL A 134 10.50 14.14 -14.72
N GLY A 135 11.16 13.75 -13.64
CA GLY A 135 10.56 13.63 -12.33
C GLY A 135 9.86 12.30 -12.06
N ARG A 136 9.95 11.32 -12.95
CA ARG A 136 9.58 9.93 -12.66
C ARG A 136 10.82 9.13 -12.30
N ARG A 137 10.68 8.28 -11.29
CA ARG A 137 11.75 7.40 -10.83
C ARG A 137 11.62 6.01 -11.42
N GLY A 138 12.74 5.44 -11.82
CA GLY A 138 12.89 4.00 -12.03
C GLY A 138 12.23 3.47 -13.28
N ASP A 139 11.16 2.74 -13.12
CA ASP A 139 10.52 1.99 -14.19
C ASP A 139 9.72 2.92 -15.12
N PRO A 140 9.87 2.81 -16.44
CA PRO A 140 9.10 3.60 -17.37
C PRO A 140 7.63 3.13 -17.42
N GLU A 141 6.72 4.05 -17.72
CA GLU A 141 5.33 3.79 -18.03
C GLU A 141 5.10 3.61 -19.53
N TYR A 142 3.99 3.00 -19.92
CA TYR A 142 3.60 2.97 -21.33
C TYR A 142 3.24 4.37 -21.83
N VAL A 143 3.76 4.71 -23.03
CA VAL A 143 3.40 5.95 -23.68
C VAL A 143 1.91 5.91 -24.04
N SER A 144 1.17 6.95 -23.65
CA SER A 144 -0.25 7.06 -23.98
C SER A 144 -0.47 7.56 -25.41
N ALA A 145 -1.61 7.21 -26.00
CA ALA A 145 -2.04 7.71 -27.30
C ALA A 145 -2.03 9.24 -27.36
N SER A 146 -2.46 9.91 -26.27
CA SER A 146 -2.46 11.38 -26.18
C SER A 146 -1.08 12.04 -26.17
N SER A 147 -0.03 11.27 -26.02
CA SER A 147 1.37 11.75 -26.08
C SER A 147 2.00 11.55 -27.46
N LEU A 148 1.27 10.98 -28.41
CA LEU A 148 1.75 10.68 -29.76
C LEU A 148 0.96 11.46 -30.82
N SER A 149 1.64 11.86 -31.89
CA SER A 149 1.06 12.53 -33.06
C SER A 149 1.63 11.92 -34.33
N PRO A 150 0.83 11.70 -35.40
CA PRO A 150 1.31 11.23 -36.68
C PRO A 150 2.09 12.31 -37.47
N GLU A 151 2.02 13.56 -37.02
CA GLU A 151 2.65 14.70 -37.70
C GLU A 151 4.10 14.94 -37.24
N PRO A 152 4.95 15.56 -38.07
CA PRO A 152 6.28 15.96 -37.65
C PRO A 152 6.24 17.03 -36.54
N PRO A 153 7.36 17.23 -35.78
CA PRO A 153 7.37 18.07 -34.59
C PRO A 153 6.79 19.49 -34.75
N GLU A 154 7.00 20.11 -35.91
CA GLU A 154 6.58 21.49 -36.19
C GLU A 154 5.06 21.64 -36.35
N ARG A 155 4.35 20.54 -36.62
CA ARG A 155 2.91 20.49 -36.84
C ARG A 155 2.18 19.60 -35.86
N ALA A 156 2.91 18.92 -34.97
CA ALA A 156 2.36 17.91 -34.08
C ALA A 156 1.23 18.46 -33.21
N ARG A 157 0.10 17.74 -33.19
CA ARG A 157 -1.03 17.96 -32.32
C ARG A 157 -1.25 16.73 -31.45
N PHE A 158 -1.46 16.93 -30.15
CA PHE A 158 -1.57 15.87 -29.14
C PHE A 158 -2.97 15.84 -28.53
N ASP A 159 -3.98 15.76 -29.38
CA ASP A 159 -5.41 15.79 -29.02
C ASP A 159 -6.09 14.40 -29.10
N ALA A 160 -5.31 13.35 -29.28
CA ALA A 160 -5.84 12.00 -29.29
C ALA A 160 -6.55 11.65 -27.96
N PRO A 161 -7.69 10.94 -28.01
CA PRO A 161 -8.44 10.59 -26.81
C PRO A 161 -7.60 9.72 -25.87
N GLY A 162 -7.47 10.15 -24.63
CA GLY A 162 -6.83 9.34 -23.59
C GLY A 162 -7.77 8.22 -23.12
N THR A 163 -7.35 6.96 -23.26
CA THR A 163 -8.13 5.79 -22.79
C THR A 163 -7.89 5.45 -21.32
N ALA A 164 -6.91 6.08 -20.67
CA ALA A 164 -6.54 5.78 -19.28
C ALA A 164 -7.73 5.88 -18.31
N ARG A 165 -8.53 6.95 -18.38
CA ARG A 165 -9.72 7.10 -17.50
C ARG A 165 -10.76 5.99 -17.73
N LEU A 166 -10.95 5.56 -18.95
CA LEU A 166 -11.84 4.44 -19.28
C LEU A 166 -11.27 3.15 -18.68
N ASP A 167 -9.98 2.87 -18.84
CA ASP A 167 -9.32 1.73 -18.24
C ASP A 167 -9.44 1.73 -16.71
N GLY A 168 -9.25 2.89 -16.07
CA GLY A 168 -9.47 3.05 -14.63
C GLY A 168 -10.91 2.77 -14.20
N ALA A 169 -11.89 3.29 -14.93
CA ALA A 169 -13.31 3.07 -14.66
C ALA A 169 -13.72 1.59 -14.84
N ILE A 170 -13.23 0.93 -15.89
CA ILE A 170 -13.47 -0.50 -16.13
C ILE A 170 -12.83 -1.34 -15.02
N ALA A 171 -11.58 -1.07 -14.65
CA ALA A 171 -10.90 -1.79 -13.58
C ALA A 171 -11.62 -1.62 -12.23
N LEU A 172 -12.10 -0.41 -11.92
CA LEU A 172 -12.91 -0.14 -10.74
C LEU A 172 -14.24 -0.90 -10.77
N ALA A 173 -14.92 -0.95 -11.93
CA ALA A 173 -16.17 -1.70 -12.09
C ALA A 173 -15.96 -3.22 -11.94
N ILE A 174 -14.83 -3.76 -12.43
CA ILE A 174 -14.44 -5.16 -12.21
C ILE A 174 -14.23 -5.42 -10.72
N LEU A 175 -13.46 -4.56 -10.03
CA LEU A 175 -13.23 -4.68 -8.59
C LEU A 175 -14.54 -4.61 -7.80
N ALA A 176 -15.42 -3.66 -8.11
CA ALA A 176 -16.75 -3.54 -7.49
C ALA A 176 -17.60 -4.80 -7.71
N THR A 177 -17.56 -5.39 -8.91
CA THR A 177 -18.25 -6.64 -9.23
C THR A 177 -17.73 -7.81 -8.39
N LEU A 178 -16.42 -7.92 -8.23
CA LEU A 178 -15.79 -8.94 -7.36
C LEU A 178 -16.20 -8.76 -5.90
N ILE A 179 -16.13 -7.53 -5.37
CA ILE A 179 -16.56 -7.21 -3.99
C ILE A 179 -18.03 -7.54 -3.79
N ALA A 180 -18.91 -7.11 -4.70
CA ALA A 180 -20.34 -7.42 -4.64
C ALA A 180 -20.60 -8.93 -4.63
N THR A 181 -19.86 -9.69 -5.46
CA THR A 181 -19.94 -11.15 -5.48
C THR A 181 -19.58 -11.77 -4.13
N VAL A 182 -18.46 -11.32 -3.52
CA VAL A 182 -18.04 -11.77 -2.18
C VAL A 182 -19.11 -11.43 -1.14
N CYS A 183 -19.64 -10.20 -1.15
CA CYS A 183 -20.72 -9.79 -0.25
C CYS A 183 -21.98 -10.66 -0.41
N ILE A 184 -22.37 -10.99 -1.63
CA ILE A 184 -23.50 -11.89 -1.91
C ILE A 184 -23.24 -13.29 -1.37
N VAL A 185 -22.05 -13.84 -1.59
CA VAL A 185 -21.65 -15.16 -1.05
C VAL A 185 -21.68 -15.16 0.47
N LEU A 186 -21.21 -14.10 1.09
CA LEU A 186 -21.13 -13.94 2.54
C LEU A 186 -22.42 -13.36 3.17
N ARG A 187 -23.46 -13.03 2.39
CA ARG A 187 -24.66 -12.30 2.87
C ARG A 187 -25.29 -12.83 4.16
N ARG A 188 -25.32 -14.15 4.34
CA ARG A 188 -25.89 -14.76 5.57
C ARG A 188 -25.03 -14.47 6.81
N ARG A 189 -23.71 -14.41 6.64
CA ARG A 189 -22.78 -14.05 7.71
C ARG A 189 -22.83 -12.56 8.02
N LEU A 190 -22.91 -11.75 6.99
CA LEU A 190 -23.07 -10.30 7.12
C LEU A 190 -24.38 -9.95 7.82
N ALA A 191 -25.48 -10.66 7.49
CA ALA A 191 -26.77 -10.49 8.17
C ALA A 191 -26.78 -10.95 9.64
N ALA A 192 -25.83 -11.78 10.06
CA ALA A 192 -25.69 -12.22 11.45
C ALA A 192 -24.91 -11.21 12.33
N VAL A 193 -24.28 -10.20 11.74
CA VAL A 193 -23.61 -9.11 12.47
C VAL A 193 -24.67 -8.18 13.05
N SER A 194 -24.52 -7.80 14.32
CA SER A 194 -25.49 -6.95 15.01
C SER A 194 -25.57 -5.55 14.36
N ARG A 195 -26.75 -4.93 14.42
CA ARG A 195 -26.93 -3.55 13.91
C ARG A 195 -25.98 -2.57 14.59
N ALA A 196 -25.75 -2.72 15.91
CA ALA A 196 -24.81 -1.88 16.65
C ALA A 196 -23.36 -2.02 16.12
N SER A 197 -22.94 -3.24 15.78
CA SER A 197 -21.62 -3.46 15.16
C SER A 197 -21.55 -2.81 13.79
N TRP A 198 -22.58 -2.90 12.95
CA TRP A 198 -22.62 -2.25 11.64
C TRP A 198 -22.55 -0.73 11.74
N ILE A 199 -23.33 -0.14 12.65
CA ILE A 199 -23.30 1.32 12.89
C ILE A 199 -21.91 1.74 13.36
N ALA A 200 -21.33 1.03 14.33
CA ALA A 200 -20.00 1.34 14.85
C ALA A 200 -18.93 1.23 13.75
N MET A 201 -18.96 0.15 12.94
CA MET A 201 -18.06 0.00 11.80
C MET A 201 -18.22 1.14 10.79
N GLY A 202 -19.45 1.54 10.49
CA GLY A 202 -19.73 2.65 9.56
C GLY A 202 -19.18 3.98 10.07
N VAL A 203 -19.40 4.30 11.35
CA VAL A 203 -18.87 5.53 11.98
C VAL A 203 -17.33 5.54 11.96
N ILE A 204 -16.70 4.43 12.36
CA ILE A 204 -15.22 4.30 12.35
C ILE A 204 -14.68 4.40 10.91
N PHE A 205 -15.31 3.75 9.96
CA PHE A 205 -14.91 3.81 8.56
C PHE A 205 -14.98 5.23 7.99
N ILE A 206 -16.13 5.91 8.18
CA ILE A 206 -16.33 7.27 7.67
C ILE A 206 -15.38 8.24 8.35
N GLY A 207 -15.25 8.19 9.68
CA GLY A 207 -14.32 9.04 10.43
C GLY A 207 -12.86 8.77 10.05
N GLY A 208 -12.50 7.50 9.92
CA GLY A 208 -11.16 7.09 9.50
C GLY A 208 -10.83 7.52 8.06
N LEU A 209 -11.82 7.45 7.16
CA LEU A 209 -11.68 7.93 5.80
C LEU A 209 -11.54 9.47 5.75
N ALA A 210 -12.36 10.19 6.51
CA ALA A 210 -12.30 11.65 6.59
C ALA A 210 -10.93 12.15 7.07
N ILE A 211 -10.38 11.56 8.14
CA ILE A 211 -9.03 11.90 8.65
C ILE A 211 -7.96 11.70 7.58
N ARG A 212 -8.05 10.65 6.78
CA ARG A 212 -7.04 10.34 5.76
C ARG A 212 -7.18 11.13 4.49
N LEU A 213 -8.42 11.49 4.11
CA LEU A 213 -8.67 12.34 2.94
C LEU A 213 -8.43 13.83 3.22
N HIS A 214 -8.50 14.25 4.49
CA HIS A 214 -8.16 15.63 4.87
C HIS A 214 -6.70 15.91 4.56
N ASP A 215 -6.42 16.95 3.77
CA ASP A 215 -5.08 17.34 3.33
C ASP A 215 -4.22 16.17 2.83
N LEU A 216 -4.78 15.36 1.94
CA LEU A 216 -4.19 14.12 1.47
C LEU A 216 -2.78 14.29 0.84
N GLY A 217 -2.48 15.47 0.31
CA GLY A 217 -1.21 15.81 -0.30
C GLY A 217 -0.24 16.59 0.58
N ALA A 218 -0.63 17.01 1.79
CA ALA A 218 0.10 18.03 2.55
C ALA A 218 1.51 17.60 3.01
N ALA A 219 1.74 16.29 3.25
CA ALA A 219 3.05 15.77 3.61
C ALA A 219 4.04 15.69 2.43
N GLY A 220 3.53 15.82 1.21
CA GLY A 220 4.31 15.70 -0.01
C GLY A 220 4.35 14.29 -0.59
N GLN A 221 5.22 14.09 -1.58
CA GLN A 221 5.47 12.80 -2.21
C GLN A 221 6.44 11.98 -1.37
N THR A 222 6.12 10.70 -1.13
CA THR A 222 7.07 9.73 -0.58
C THR A 222 7.82 8.96 -1.66
N TRP A 223 8.98 8.37 -1.31
CA TRP A 223 9.91 7.81 -2.29
C TRP A 223 9.40 6.60 -3.06
N ASP A 224 8.57 5.76 -2.47
CA ASP A 224 8.09 4.54 -3.13
C ASP A 224 6.75 4.76 -3.87
N GLU A 225 6.14 5.94 -3.78
CA GLU A 225 4.82 6.18 -4.38
C GLU A 225 4.84 6.17 -5.89
N ASP A 226 5.83 6.82 -6.51
CA ASP A 226 5.97 6.86 -7.97
C ASP A 226 6.25 5.47 -8.55
N VAL A 227 7.06 4.66 -7.87
CA VAL A 227 7.37 3.29 -8.29
C VAL A 227 6.11 2.41 -8.28
N ASN A 228 5.33 2.47 -7.19
CA ASN A 228 4.07 1.73 -7.09
C ASN A 228 3.01 2.24 -8.07
N TRP A 229 2.95 3.55 -8.29
CA TRP A 229 2.01 4.21 -9.18
C TRP A 229 2.28 3.82 -10.64
N VAL A 230 3.55 3.93 -11.09
CA VAL A 230 3.95 3.59 -12.47
C VAL A 230 3.78 2.09 -12.74
N ALA A 231 4.31 1.24 -11.86
CA ALA A 231 4.14 -0.21 -12.00
C ALA A 231 2.67 -0.62 -11.99
N GLY A 232 1.87 0.05 -11.15
CA GLY A 232 0.43 -0.19 -11.07
C GLY A 232 -0.30 0.18 -12.36
N ARG A 233 0.00 1.36 -12.93
CA ARG A 233 -0.57 1.81 -14.19
C ARG A 233 -0.29 0.80 -15.32
N ASN A 234 0.95 0.35 -15.43
CA ASN A 234 1.35 -0.66 -16.41
C ASN A 234 0.62 -1.99 -16.18
N TYR A 235 0.55 -2.45 -14.94
CA TYR A 235 -0.09 -3.74 -14.60
C TYR A 235 -1.60 -3.72 -14.85
N VAL A 236 -2.31 -2.63 -14.56
CA VAL A 236 -3.74 -2.52 -14.88
C VAL A 236 -3.95 -2.52 -16.40
N THR A 237 -3.11 -1.81 -17.16
CA THR A 237 -3.13 -1.85 -18.62
C THR A 237 -2.93 -3.27 -19.14
N ASN A 238 -1.97 -4.02 -18.60
CA ASN A 238 -1.69 -5.41 -19.01
C ASN A 238 -2.86 -6.34 -18.67
N LEU A 239 -3.45 -6.23 -17.47
CA LEU A 239 -4.63 -7.02 -17.08
C LEU A 239 -5.80 -6.79 -18.03
N LEU A 240 -6.10 -5.54 -18.35
CA LEU A 240 -7.22 -5.19 -19.23
C LEU A 240 -6.95 -5.56 -20.69
N ALA A 241 -5.66 -5.61 -21.10
CA ALA A 241 -5.25 -6.07 -22.42
C ALA A 241 -5.12 -7.60 -22.49
N LEU A 242 -5.35 -8.33 -21.38
CA LEU A 242 -5.09 -9.78 -21.26
C LEU A 242 -3.65 -10.16 -21.68
N ASP A 243 -2.70 -9.26 -21.42
CA ASP A 243 -1.29 -9.48 -21.71
C ASP A 243 -0.60 -10.12 -20.49
N PHE A 244 -0.43 -11.44 -20.56
CA PHE A 244 0.15 -12.25 -19.49
C PHE A 244 1.58 -12.72 -19.80
N ARG A 245 2.24 -12.15 -20.81
CA ARG A 245 3.64 -12.46 -21.12
C ARG A 245 4.55 -12.03 -19.97
N GLU A 246 5.54 -12.83 -19.61
CA GLU A 246 6.43 -12.57 -18.48
C GLU A 246 7.06 -11.16 -18.55
N SER A 247 7.50 -10.73 -19.76
CA SER A 247 8.11 -9.42 -19.99
C SER A 247 7.23 -8.24 -19.59
N SER A 248 5.90 -8.40 -19.63
CA SER A 248 4.92 -7.36 -19.26
C SER A 248 4.77 -7.18 -17.74
N TRP A 249 5.40 -8.04 -16.93
CA TRP A 249 5.26 -8.06 -15.47
C TRP A 249 6.58 -7.81 -14.73
N LEU A 250 7.53 -7.11 -15.36
CA LEU A 250 8.85 -6.85 -14.80
C LEU A 250 8.94 -5.54 -13.98
N TRP A 251 7.87 -4.75 -13.93
CA TRP A 251 7.86 -3.45 -13.25
C TRP A 251 7.82 -3.61 -11.73
N ASN A 252 8.84 -3.08 -11.03
CA ASN A 252 9.01 -3.23 -9.57
C ASN A 252 8.79 -4.69 -9.12
N TYR A 253 9.40 -5.63 -9.82
CA TYR A 253 9.12 -7.07 -9.75
C TYR A 253 9.50 -7.72 -8.42
N GLU A 254 10.28 -7.06 -7.60
CA GLU A 254 10.67 -7.51 -6.25
C GLU A 254 9.51 -7.52 -5.27
N HIS A 255 8.46 -6.78 -5.54
CA HIS A 255 7.26 -6.76 -4.73
C HIS A 255 6.08 -7.43 -5.43
N PRO A 256 5.22 -8.17 -4.69
CA PRO A 256 4.02 -8.77 -5.23
C PRO A 256 3.00 -7.74 -5.77
N PRO A 257 2.01 -8.14 -6.61
CA PRO A 257 1.29 -7.21 -7.48
C PRO A 257 0.04 -6.54 -6.87
N VAL A 258 -0.55 -7.03 -5.78
CA VAL A 258 -1.90 -6.59 -5.34
C VAL A 258 -1.96 -5.09 -5.06
N MET A 259 -0.95 -4.52 -4.35
CA MET A 259 -0.94 -3.06 -4.14
C MET A 259 -0.80 -2.31 -5.46
N LYS A 260 -0.03 -2.81 -6.40
CA LYS A 260 0.13 -2.21 -7.73
C LYS A 260 -1.18 -2.21 -8.51
N TYR A 261 -1.96 -3.30 -8.47
CA TYR A 261 -3.29 -3.31 -9.09
C TYR A 261 -4.20 -2.25 -8.50
N LEU A 262 -4.23 -2.12 -7.17
CA LEU A 262 -5.04 -1.13 -6.49
C LEU A 262 -4.57 0.31 -6.78
N ALA A 263 -3.27 0.57 -6.67
CA ALA A 263 -2.69 1.87 -7.02
C ALA A 263 -2.90 2.21 -8.50
N GLY A 264 -2.76 1.21 -9.37
CA GLY A 264 -2.93 1.35 -10.81
C GLY A 264 -4.35 1.75 -11.23
N ILE A 265 -5.37 1.29 -10.52
CA ILE A 265 -6.75 1.79 -10.74
C ILE A 265 -6.79 3.29 -10.52
N GLY A 266 -6.24 3.78 -9.41
CA GLY A 266 -6.14 5.22 -9.13
C GLY A 266 -5.30 5.97 -10.18
N ALA A 267 -4.16 5.40 -10.59
CA ALA A 267 -3.26 5.97 -11.58
C ALA A 267 -3.88 6.07 -12.98
N GLN A 268 -4.83 5.20 -13.31
CA GLN A 268 -5.59 5.29 -14.57
C GLN A 268 -6.74 6.31 -14.49
N LEU A 269 -7.30 6.57 -13.30
CA LEU A 269 -8.40 7.51 -13.14
C LEU A 269 -7.96 8.97 -13.28
N ALA A 270 -6.79 9.32 -12.77
CA ALA A 270 -6.20 10.65 -12.92
C ALA A 270 -4.68 10.62 -12.75
N ASP A 271 -4.01 11.62 -13.32
CA ASP A 271 -2.59 11.85 -13.06
C ASP A 271 -2.36 12.32 -11.62
N GLY A 272 -1.18 12.01 -11.07
CA GLY A 272 -0.83 12.28 -9.69
C GLY A 272 -1.28 11.21 -8.70
N PHE A 273 -0.87 11.36 -7.44
CA PHE A 273 -1.01 10.33 -6.42
C PHE A 273 -2.38 10.33 -5.73
N GLY A 274 -3.16 11.41 -5.84
CA GLY A 274 -4.42 11.59 -5.09
C GLY A 274 -5.38 10.40 -5.15
N PRO A 275 -5.80 9.91 -6.33
CA PRO A 275 -6.71 8.78 -6.42
C PRO A 275 -6.14 7.47 -5.86
N ALA A 276 -4.84 7.21 -6.07
CA ALA A 276 -4.18 6.02 -5.53
C ALA A 276 -4.04 6.11 -3.99
N ARG A 277 -3.75 7.29 -3.43
CA ARG A 277 -3.76 7.57 -1.99
C ARG A 277 -5.16 7.40 -1.38
N ALA A 278 -6.21 7.84 -2.10
CA ALA A 278 -7.58 7.63 -1.65
C ALA A 278 -7.94 6.14 -1.51
N ILE A 279 -7.43 5.29 -2.40
CA ILE A 279 -7.57 3.83 -2.26
C ILE A 279 -6.85 3.34 -0.99
N SER A 280 -5.62 3.79 -0.71
CA SER A 280 -4.92 3.47 0.53
C SER A 280 -5.73 3.90 1.77
N ALA A 281 -6.32 5.10 1.73
CA ALA A 281 -7.19 5.60 2.80
C ALA A 281 -8.38 4.68 3.06
N VAL A 282 -9.06 4.21 2.00
CA VAL A 282 -10.18 3.25 2.10
C VAL A 282 -9.72 1.92 2.72
N LEU A 283 -8.58 1.37 2.28
CA LEU A 283 -8.06 0.10 2.77
C LEU A 283 -7.75 0.16 4.28
N VAL A 284 -7.05 1.19 4.72
CA VAL A 284 -6.70 1.34 6.15
C VAL A 284 -7.93 1.64 6.99
N ALA A 285 -8.82 2.52 6.54
CA ALA A 285 -10.06 2.82 7.27
C ALA A 285 -10.94 1.57 7.43
N LEU A 286 -11.06 0.74 6.39
CA LEU A 286 -11.80 -0.52 6.44
C LEU A 286 -11.11 -1.52 7.37
N GLY A 287 -9.77 -1.65 7.31
CA GLY A 287 -9.00 -2.50 8.21
C GLY A 287 -9.18 -2.13 9.69
N CYS A 288 -9.18 -0.82 10.01
CA CYS A 288 -9.50 -0.33 11.36
C CYS A 288 -10.94 -0.65 11.76
N ALA A 289 -11.92 -0.46 10.87
CA ALA A 289 -13.33 -0.75 11.17
C ALA A 289 -13.57 -2.23 11.48
N LEU A 290 -12.83 -3.15 10.85
CA LEU A 290 -12.91 -4.59 11.12
C LEU A 290 -12.46 -4.98 12.55
N LEU A 291 -11.76 -4.10 13.27
CA LEU A 291 -11.44 -4.33 14.68
C LEU A 291 -12.69 -4.30 15.58
N VAL A 292 -13.78 -3.65 15.14
CA VAL A 292 -15.06 -3.67 15.90
C VAL A 292 -15.57 -5.11 16.09
N PRO A 293 -15.84 -5.90 15.04
CA PRO A 293 -16.30 -7.28 15.22
C PRO A 293 -15.22 -8.21 15.79
N ILE A 294 -13.93 -7.95 15.55
CA ILE A 294 -12.83 -8.73 16.13
C ILE A 294 -12.83 -8.55 17.66
N GLY A 295 -12.82 -7.32 18.13
CA GLY A 295 -12.83 -7.02 19.56
C GLY A 295 -14.14 -7.44 20.26
N ALA A 296 -15.27 -7.35 19.54
CA ALA A 296 -16.55 -7.87 20.05
C ALA A 296 -16.53 -9.40 20.25
N ARG A 297 -15.82 -10.13 19.42
CA ARG A 297 -15.67 -11.60 19.53
C ARG A 297 -14.66 -12.03 20.60
N LEU A 298 -13.57 -11.30 20.72
CA LEU A 298 -12.50 -11.63 21.68
C LEU A 298 -12.80 -11.11 23.07
N TYR A 299 -13.55 -10.01 23.19
CA TYR A 299 -13.88 -9.36 24.45
C TYR A 299 -15.35 -8.92 24.49
N LYS A 300 -15.61 -7.65 24.19
CA LYS A 300 -16.94 -7.02 24.17
C LYS A 300 -17.03 -6.00 23.04
N LEU A 301 -18.24 -5.66 22.60
CA LEU A 301 -18.44 -4.66 21.55
C LEU A 301 -17.74 -3.32 21.87
N ARG A 302 -17.87 -2.82 23.13
CA ARG A 302 -17.22 -1.55 23.54
C ARG A 302 -15.70 -1.58 23.40
N VAL A 303 -15.07 -2.74 23.66
CA VAL A 303 -13.62 -2.93 23.45
C VAL A 303 -13.27 -2.88 21.96
N GLY A 304 -14.07 -3.56 21.12
CA GLY A 304 -13.89 -3.52 19.68
C GLY A 304 -14.03 -2.11 19.10
N VAL A 305 -15.02 -1.34 19.56
CA VAL A 305 -15.22 0.05 19.13
C VAL A 305 -14.04 0.93 19.55
N LEU A 306 -13.59 0.82 20.81
CA LEU A 306 -12.45 1.60 21.28
C LEU A 306 -11.14 1.22 20.58
N ALA A 307 -10.88 -0.07 20.34
CA ALA A 307 -9.71 -0.54 19.59
C ALA A 307 -9.69 0.02 18.16
N ALA A 308 -10.85 -0.01 17.49
CA ALA A 308 -11.02 0.54 16.17
C ALA A 308 -10.80 2.06 16.15
N ALA A 309 -11.36 2.78 17.13
CA ALA A 309 -11.19 4.22 17.28
C ALA A 309 -9.71 4.59 17.53
N ILE A 310 -9.03 3.90 18.45
CA ILE A 310 -7.59 4.09 18.70
C ILE A 310 -6.81 3.87 17.41
N SER A 311 -6.99 2.73 16.72
CA SER A 311 -6.29 2.40 15.49
C SER A 311 -6.50 3.45 14.40
N THR A 312 -7.69 4.03 14.33
CA THR A 312 -8.05 5.04 13.32
C THR A 312 -7.21 6.31 13.41
N VAL A 313 -6.79 6.67 14.63
CA VAL A 313 -6.06 7.92 14.91
C VAL A 313 -4.60 7.72 15.30
N LEU A 314 -4.09 6.49 15.34
CA LEU A 314 -2.66 6.27 15.58
C LEU A 314 -1.83 6.80 14.40
N PRO A 315 -0.78 7.65 14.65
CA PRO A 315 -0.02 8.28 13.59
C PRO A 315 0.52 7.32 12.51
N PRO A 316 1.10 6.15 12.81
CA PRO A 316 1.55 5.23 11.76
C PRO A 316 0.42 4.75 10.82
N PHE A 317 -0.79 4.53 11.34
CA PHE A 317 -1.93 4.13 10.52
C PHE A 317 -2.52 5.29 9.71
N VAL A 318 -2.43 6.53 10.22
CA VAL A 318 -2.81 7.72 9.46
C VAL A 318 -1.83 7.95 8.33
N ALA A 319 -0.51 7.92 8.62
CA ALA A 319 0.56 8.07 7.65
C ALA A 319 0.41 7.12 6.47
N HIS A 320 0.43 5.80 6.74
CA HIS A 320 0.36 4.78 5.70
C HIS A 320 -1.00 4.70 5.00
N GLY A 321 -2.03 5.32 5.53
CA GLY A 321 -3.31 5.52 4.84
C GLY A 321 -3.35 6.74 3.92
N LYS A 322 -2.31 7.59 3.93
CA LYS A 322 -2.19 8.78 3.09
C LYS A 322 -1.17 8.64 1.95
N VAL A 323 -0.46 7.52 1.89
CA VAL A 323 0.56 7.25 0.88
C VAL A 323 0.26 6.00 0.06
N VAL A 324 0.86 5.90 -1.12
CA VAL A 324 0.71 4.72 -1.99
C VAL A 324 1.76 3.67 -1.60
N GLY A 325 1.44 2.86 -0.59
CA GLY A 325 2.37 1.87 -0.04
C GLY A 325 1.74 0.50 0.21
N HIS A 326 2.57 -0.52 0.33
CA HIS A 326 2.17 -1.91 0.61
C HIS A 326 1.59 -2.11 2.02
N GLU A 327 1.68 -1.10 2.87
CA GLU A 327 1.20 -1.08 4.25
C GLU A 327 -0.32 -1.00 4.31
N ALA A 328 -0.93 -0.20 3.45
CA ALA A 328 -2.39 -0.01 3.45
C ALA A 328 -3.17 -1.33 3.25
N PRO A 329 -2.88 -2.17 2.23
CA PRO A 329 -3.54 -3.47 2.10
C PRO A 329 -3.17 -4.44 3.22
N THR A 330 -1.98 -4.34 3.83
CA THR A 330 -1.58 -5.16 4.98
C THR A 330 -2.56 -4.99 6.15
N VAL A 331 -2.92 -3.76 6.51
CA VAL A 331 -3.88 -3.49 7.60
C VAL A 331 -5.24 -4.16 7.34
N LEU A 332 -5.73 -4.08 6.10
CA LEU A 332 -7.00 -4.71 5.72
C LEU A 332 -6.94 -6.24 5.78
N TRP A 333 -5.93 -6.84 5.14
CA TRP A 333 -5.89 -8.30 5.00
C TRP A 333 -5.64 -9.00 6.33
N TRP A 334 -4.84 -8.42 7.22
CA TRP A 334 -4.65 -8.96 8.56
C TRP A 334 -5.95 -8.91 9.36
N SER A 335 -6.65 -7.78 9.39
CA SER A 335 -7.93 -7.67 10.09
C SER A 335 -8.98 -8.63 9.51
N LEU A 336 -9.08 -8.74 8.17
CA LEU A 336 -10.03 -9.63 7.51
C LEU A 336 -9.69 -11.11 7.75
N GLY A 337 -8.41 -11.50 7.62
CA GLY A 337 -7.96 -12.87 7.84
C GLY A 337 -8.23 -13.34 9.26
N ILE A 338 -7.94 -12.51 10.26
CA ILE A 338 -8.22 -12.79 11.67
C ILE A 338 -9.73 -12.92 11.91
N LEU A 339 -10.54 -12.00 11.37
CA LEU A 339 -12.00 -12.06 11.51
C LEU A 339 -12.58 -13.34 10.90
N LEU A 340 -12.10 -13.74 9.73
CA LEU A 340 -12.52 -14.98 9.08
C LEU A 340 -12.06 -16.21 9.87
N ALA A 341 -10.83 -16.22 10.37
CA ALA A 341 -10.30 -17.32 11.18
C ALA A 341 -11.10 -17.50 12.49
N LEU A 342 -11.43 -16.39 13.18
CA LEU A 342 -12.30 -16.41 14.38
C LEU A 342 -13.69 -16.98 14.08
N GLY A 343 -14.20 -16.83 12.85
CA GLY A 343 -15.52 -17.28 12.43
C GLY A 343 -15.57 -18.65 11.75
N VAL A 344 -14.48 -19.41 11.72
CA VAL A 344 -14.43 -20.70 10.98
C VAL A 344 -15.44 -21.71 11.53
N HIS A 345 -15.62 -21.76 12.84
CA HIS A 345 -16.49 -22.73 13.51
C HIS A 345 -17.92 -22.22 13.81
N ASP A 346 -18.25 -20.97 13.46
CA ASP A 346 -19.56 -20.39 13.74
C ASP A 346 -20.68 -21.16 13.00
N TYR A 347 -21.75 -21.47 13.71
CA TYR A 347 -22.99 -22.00 13.12
C TYR A 347 -22.77 -23.17 12.14
N LEU A 348 -21.94 -24.15 12.53
CA LEU A 348 -21.80 -25.37 11.75
C LEU A 348 -23.12 -26.17 11.78
N PRO A 349 -23.61 -26.71 10.64
CA PRO A 349 -24.81 -27.52 10.60
C PRO A 349 -24.72 -28.76 11.49
N ALA A 350 -25.87 -29.28 11.96
CA ALA A 350 -25.92 -30.50 12.76
C ALA A 350 -25.50 -31.75 11.96
N ASP A 351 -25.81 -31.81 10.66
CA ASP A 351 -25.34 -32.87 9.79
C ASP A 351 -23.82 -32.80 9.62
N GLN A 352 -23.15 -33.87 10.05
CA GLN A 352 -21.68 -33.91 10.09
C GLN A 352 -21.03 -33.77 8.70
N ARG A 353 -21.64 -34.35 7.65
CA ARG A 353 -21.10 -34.27 6.27
C ARG A 353 -21.23 -32.85 5.73
N VAL A 354 -22.38 -32.21 5.98
CA VAL A 354 -22.61 -30.83 5.56
C VAL A 354 -21.70 -29.88 6.36
N ALA A 355 -21.58 -30.07 7.68
CA ALA A 355 -20.70 -29.30 8.52
C ALA A 355 -19.22 -29.38 8.09
N LEU A 356 -18.73 -30.59 7.76
CA LEU A 356 -17.38 -30.78 7.25
C LEU A 356 -17.16 -30.06 5.92
N ARG A 357 -18.14 -30.10 5.01
CA ARG A 357 -18.08 -29.35 3.74
C ARG A 357 -18.01 -27.83 4.01
N VAL A 358 -18.84 -27.33 4.92
CA VAL A 358 -18.84 -25.91 5.31
C VAL A 358 -17.51 -25.53 5.93
N LEU A 359 -16.97 -26.35 6.83
CA LEU A 359 -15.65 -26.13 7.46
C LEU A 359 -14.54 -26.00 6.39
N ARG A 360 -14.47 -26.96 5.44
CA ARG A 360 -13.47 -26.94 4.35
C ARG A 360 -13.56 -25.64 3.53
N TRP A 361 -14.76 -25.22 3.11
CA TRP A 361 -14.93 -23.99 2.34
C TRP A 361 -14.53 -22.73 3.13
N ARG A 362 -14.72 -22.75 4.45
CA ARG A 362 -14.29 -21.64 5.31
C ARG A 362 -12.76 -21.59 5.43
N LEU A 363 -12.11 -22.74 5.56
CA LEU A 363 -10.65 -22.84 5.53
C LEU A 363 -10.07 -22.39 4.18
N VAL A 364 -10.73 -22.76 3.07
CA VAL A 364 -10.39 -22.23 1.74
C VAL A 364 -10.49 -20.69 1.73
N GLY A 365 -11.57 -20.11 2.27
CA GLY A 365 -11.72 -18.66 2.35
C GLY A 365 -10.60 -17.98 3.15
N VAL A 366 -10.17 -18.56 4.27
CA VAL A 366 -9.01 -18.07 5.03
C VAL A 366 -7.73 -18.19 4.19
N GLY A 367 -7.52 -19.33 3.51
CA GLY A 367 -6.37 -19.55 2.61
C GLY A 367 -6.30 -18.52 1.49
N ILE A 368 -7.45 -18.17 0.87
CA ILE A 368 -7.51 -17.11 -0.16
C ILE A 368 -7.04 -15.76 0.41
N VAL A 369 -7.55 -15.37 1.58
CA VAL A 369 -7.15 -14.09 2.20
C VAL A 369 -5.66 -14.07 2.57
N ILE A 370 -5.10 -15.19 3.07
CA ILE A 370 -3.66 -15.32 3.30
C ILE A 370 -2.89 -15.15 1.99
N GLY A 371 -3.33 -15.81 0.92
CA GLY A 371 -2.70 -15.69 -0.40
C GLY A 371 -2.74 -14.27 -0.97
N VAL A 372 -3.88 -13.57 -0.88
CA VAL A 372 -3.99 -12.15 -1.29
C VAL A 372 -3.10 -11.25 -0.41
N ALA A 373 -3.00 -11.53 0.89
CA ALA A 373 -2.12 -10.81 1.80
C ALA A 373 -0.64 -10.98 1.39
N ILE A 374 -0.20 -12.21 1.10
CA ILE A 374 1.16 -12.50 0.57
C ILE A 374 1.37 -11.79 -0.76
N ALA A 375 0.37 -11.85 -1.66
CA ALA A 375 0.41 -11.17 -2.96
C ALA A 375 0.35 -9.63 -2.86
N SER A 376 0.10 -9.07 -1.66
CA SER A 376 0.25 -7.65 -1.37
C SER A 376 1.67 -7.32 -0.86
N ARG A 377 2.25 -8.19 -0.03
CA ARG A 377 3.60 -8.09 0.52
C ARG A 377 4.02 -9.43 1.12
N PHE A 378 5.23 -9.91 0.85
CA PHE A 378 5.70 -11.24 1.30
C PHE A 378 5.63 -11.45 2.83
N VAL A 379 5.96 -10.42 3.61
CA VAL A 379 5.91 -10.49 5.08
C VAL A 379 4.52 -10.84 5.63
N ASN A 380 3.47 -10.59 4.86
CA ASN A 380 2.11 -10.97 5.23
C ASN A 380 1.89 -12.49 5.25
N GLY A 381 2.87 -13.30 4.82
CA GLY A 381 2.86 -14.73 5.02
C GLY A 381 2.75 -15.12 6.51
N LEU A 382 3.22 -14.26 7.42
CA LEU A 382 3.07 -14.43 8.86
C LEU A 382 1.61 -14.40 9.36
N LEU A 383 0.66 -13.93 8.55
CA LEU A 383 -0.77 -14.10 8.81
C LEU A 383 -1.20 -15.58 8.82
N GLY A 384 -0.53 -16.43 8.03
CA GLY A 384 -0.82 -17.87 7.95
C GLY A 384 -0.74 -18.58 9.30
N PRO A 385 0.42 -18.58 9.97
CA PRO A 385 0.57 -19.18 11.30
C PRO A 385 -0.36 -18.58 12.35
N LEU A 386 -0.65 -17.28 12.31
CA LEU A 386 -1.62 -16.67 13.22
C LEU A 386 -3.04 -17.19 12.97
N CYS A 387 -3.50 -17.23 11.72
CA CYS A 387 -4.80 -17.79 11.36
C CYS A 387 -4.90 -19.28 11.74
N ALA A 388 -3.84 -20.06 11.52
CA ALA A 388 -3.78 -21.46 11.92
C ALA A 388 -3.93 -21.63 13.43
N LEU A 389 -3.22 -20.83 14.23
CA LEU A 389 -3.36 -20.81 15.68
C LEU A 389 -4.80 -20.47 16.09
N ILE A 390 -5.39 -19.40 15.55
CA ILE A 390 -6.77 -18.98 15.85
C ILE A 390 -7.76 -20.11 15.56
N VAL A 391 -7.68 -20.69 14.37
CA VAL A 391 -8.59 -21.75 13.93
C VAL A 391 -8.50 -22.99 14.82
N VAL A 392 -7.30 -23.37 15.26
CA VAL A 392 -7.08 -24.53 16.15
C VAL A 392 -7.53 -24.23 17.58
N VAL A 393 -7.18 -23.07 18.13
CA VAL A 393 -7.54 -22.67 19.52
C VAL A 393 -9.04 -22.50 19.68
N GLN A 394 -9.73 -22.06 18.62
CA GLN A 394 -11.19 -21.87 18.61
C GLN A 394 -11.95 -23.16 18.23
N ALA A 395 -11.26 -24.25 17.86
CA ALA A 395 -11.91 -25.46 17.42
C ALA A 395 -12.62 -26.18 18.57
N PRO A 396 -13.94 -26.47 18.45
CA PRO A 396 -14.64 -27.34 19.37
C PRO A 396 -13.99 -28.73 19.40
N PRO A 397 -14.02 -29.47 20.54
CA PRO A 397 -13.33 -30.76 20.68
C PRO A 397 -13.65 -31.74 19.55
N GLN A 398 -14.93 -31.84 19.14
CA GLN A 398 -15.39 -32.74 18.08
C GLN A 398 -14.86 -32.37 16.69
N TRP A 399 -14.47 -31.14 16.46
CA TRP A 399 -13.95 -30.66 15.15
C TRP A 399 -12.43 -30.51 15.14
N ARG A 400 -11.73 -30.65 16.27
CA ARG A 400 -10.29 -30.35 16.39
C ARG A 400 -9.44 -31.14 15.41
N ARG A 401 -9.66 -32.48 15.30
CA ARG A 401 -8.89 -33.31 14.34
C ARG A 401 -9.14 -32.93 12.89
N ALA A 402 -10.41 -32.71 12.52
CA ALA A 402 -10.78 -32.27 11.17
C ALA A 402 -10.22 -30.89 10.85
N THR A 403 -10.24 -29.98 11.81
CA THR A 403 -9.68 -28.62 11.68
C THR A 403 -8.16 -28.67 11.47
N LEU A 404 -7.44 -29.45 12.27
CA LEU A 404 -5.99 -29.63 12.11
C LEU A 404 -5.63 -30.22 10.75
N GLY A 405 -6.24 -31.35 10.36
CA GLY A 405 -5.93 -31.99 9.09
C GLY A 405 -6.27 -31.14 7.87
N TRP A 406 -7.51 -30.64 7.79
CA TRP A 406 -7.94 -29.81 6.66
C TRP A 406 -7.32 -28.41 6.68
N GLY A 407 -7.09 -27.84 7.88
CA GLY A 407 -6.44 -26.54 8.01
C GLY A 407 -5.00 -26.57 7.54
N ALA A 408 -4.23 -27.58 7.96
CA ALA A 408 -2.85 -27.77 7.54
C ALA A 408 -2.70 -28.04 6.04
N ALA A 409 -3.70 -28.70 5.41
CA ALA A 409 -3.68 -28.97 3.98
C ALA A 409 -4.22 -27.80 3.14
N LEU A 410 -5.43 -27.31 3.44
CA LEU A 410 -6.14 -26.37 2.58
C LEU A 410 -5.61 -24.94 2.69
N MET A 411 -5.29 -24.45 3.89
CA MET A 411 -4.91 -23.05 4.03
C MET A 411 -3.61 -22.72 3.28
N PRO A 412 -2.49 -23.45 3.45
CA PRO A 412 -1.27 -23.15 2.71
C PRO A 412 -1.40 -23.46 1.22
N ALA A 413 -2.03 -24.59 0.83
CA ALA A 413 -2.20 -24.93 -0.58
C ALA A 413 -3.00 -23.88 -1.35
N VAL A 414 -4.13 -23.42 -0.75
CA VAL A 414 -4.96 -22.38 -1.36
C VAL A 414 -4.24 -21.03 -1.36
N ALA A 415 -3.47 -20.71 -0.31
CA ALA A 415 -2.68 -19.48 -0.28
C ALA A 415 -1.64 -19.45 -1.42
N VAL A 416 -0.88 -20.52 -1.62
CA VAL A 416 0.10 -20.64 -2.71
C VAL A 416 -0.60 -20.56 -4.08
N LEU A 417 -1.70 -21.27 -4.28
CA LEU A 417 -2.47 -21.21 -5.53
C LEU A 417 -3.02 -19.80 -5.79
N THR A 418 -3.43 -19.09 -4.74
CA THR A 418 -3.91 -17.71 -4.85
C THR A 418 -2.80 -16.77 -5.27
N VAL A 419 -1.61 -16.86 -4.66
CA VAL A 419 -0.44 -16.06 -5.06
C VAL A 419 -0.08 -16.32 -6.52
N TYR A 420 0.00 -17.59 -6.91
CA TYR A 420 0.30 -18.00 -8.29
C TYR A 420 -0.74 -17.45 -9.27
N ALA A 421 -2.03 -17.59 -8.98
CA ALA A 421 -3.10 -17.14 -9.85
C ALA A 421 -3.14 -15.61 -10.02
N ILE A 422 -2.84 -14.84 -8.95
CA ILE A 422 -2.90 -13.38 -8.97
C ILE A 422 -1.66 -12.76 -9.63
N TRP A 423 -0.53 -13.46 -9.68
CA TRP A 423 0.75 -12.91 -10.13
C TRP A 423 1.24 -13.54 -11.45
N PRO A 424 0.89 -12.98 -12.62
CA PRO A 424 1.22 -13.56 -13.93
C PRO A 424 2.72 -13.79 -14.15
N ARG A 425 3.60 -12.98 -13.54
CA ARG A 425 5.05 -13.22 -13.58
C ARG A 425 5.47 -14.62 -13.11
N LEU A 426 4.66 -15.28 -12.26
CA LEU A 426 4.97 -16.63 -11.76
C LEU A 426 4.52 -17.74 -12.70
N TRP A 427 3.79 -17.43 -13.78
CA TRP A 427 3.11 -18.48 -14.57
C TRP A 427 4.07 -19.31 -15.40
N ASP A 428 5.13 -18.70 -15.94
CA ASP A 428 6.11 -19.42 -16.78
C ASP A 428 7.25 -20.02 -15.94
N HIS A 429 7.94 -19.20 -15.13
CA HIS A 429 9.11 -19.61 -14.35
C HIS A 429 9.00 -19.20 -12.86
N PRO A 430 8.08 -19.83 -12.06
CA PRO A 430 7.75 -19.36 -10.71
C PRO A 430 8.93 -19.34 -9.75
N ILE A 431 9.82 -20.32 -9.81
CA ILE A 431 10.97 -20.42 -8.90
C ILE A 431 12.00 -19.34 -9.21
N ASP A 432 12.33 -19.14 -10.48
CA ASP A 432 13.30 -18.13 -10.89
C ASP A 432 12.79 -16.70 -10.65
N ALA A 433 11.50 -16.47 -10.90
CA ALA A 433 10.84 -15.20 -10.62
C ALA A 433 10.86 -14.85 -9.12
N LEU A 434 10.56 -15.83 -8.25
CA LEU A 434 10.64 -15.63 -6.80
C LEU A 434 12.07 -15.42 -6.34
N ARG A 435 13.02 -16.24 -6.83
CA ARG A 435 14.45 -16.10 -6.50
C ARG A 435 14.97 -14.70 -6.88
N ALA A 436 14.65 -14.22 -8.08
CA ALA A 436 15.04 -12.88 -8.52
C ALA A 436 14.45 -11.78 -7.63
N ALA A 437 13.18 -11.92 -7.21
CA ALA A 437 12.54 -10.98 -6.30
C ALA A 437 13.23 -10.95 -4.92
N PHE A 438 13.50 -12.11 -4.33
CA PHE A 438 14.18 -12.19 -3.02
C PHE A 438 15.62 -11.70 -3.07
N LEU A 439 16.38 -12.01 -4.12
CA LEU A 439 17.75 -11.51 -4.29
C LEU A 439 17.79 -9.97 -4.35
N LYS A 440 16.79 -9.35 -4.99
CA LYS A 440 16.71 -7.88 -5.03
C LYS A 440 16.32 -7.30 -3.67
N LEU A 441 15.42 -7.95 -2.92
CA LEU A 441 15.01 -7.51 -1.58
C LEU A 441 16.12 -7.67 -0.52
N ASP A 442 17.05 -8.60 -0.70
CA ASP A 442 18.21 -8.81 0.19
C ASP A 442 19.37 -7.84 -0.08
N SER A 443 19.22 -6.94 -1.06
CA SER A 443 20.26 -5.96 -1.35
C SER A 443 20.51 -5.03 -0.15
N LEU A 444 21.79 -4.76 0.13
CA LEU A 444 22.19 -3.85 1.21
C LEU A 444 21.73 -2.42 0.91
N HIS A 445 21.15 -1.79 1.90
CA HIS A 445 20.77 -0.39 1.86
C HIS A 445 21.83 0.51 2.52
N ALA A 446 21.66 1.81 2.35
CA ALA A 446 22.49 2.79 3.03
C ALA A 446 22.35 2.63 4.56
N PRO A 447 23.42 2.86 5.32
CA PRO A 447 23.36 2.83 6.77
C PRO A 447 22.41 3.88 7.31
N GLU A 448 21.61 3.52 8.33
CA GLU A 448 20.66 4.39 9.00
C GLU A 448 21.00 4.57 10.49
N PRO A 449 20.56 5.67 11.13
CA PRO A 449 20.67 5.84 12.56
C PRO A 449 19.79 4.83 13.30
N PHE A 450 20.37 4.17 14.31
CA PHE A 450 19.62 3.34 15.25
C PHE A 450 20.25 3.40 16.64
N LEU A 451 19.52 3.92 17.63
CA LEU A 451 19.96 4.11 19.03
C LEU A 451 21.31 4.85 19.16
N GLY A 452 21.53 5.87 18.34
CA GLY A 452 22.75 6.70 18.35
C GLY A 452 23.90 6.15 17.49
N ALA A 453 23.87 4.88 17.08
CA ALA A 453 24.80 4.29 16.13
C ALA A 453 24.28 4.39 14.69
N THR A 454 25.19 4.22 13.72
CA THR A 454 24.81 4.10 12.31
C THR A 454 25.03 2.64 11.87
N THR A 455 24.00 1.96 11.40
CA THR A 455 24.05 0.55 11.06
C THR A 455 23.31 0.24 9.75
N GLN A 456 23.77 -0.77 9.03
CA GLN A 456 23.08 -1.34 7.86
C GLN A 456 22.19 -2.53 8.24
N ARG A 457 22.46 -3.18 9.37
CA ARG A 457 21.73 -4.35 9.85
C ARG A 457 21.51 -4.22 11.34
N PRO A 458 20.45 -3.53 11.78
CA PRO A 458 20.10 -3.48 13.19
C PRO A 458 19.73 -4.88 13.71
N GLY A 459 19.88 -5.11 15.01
CA GLY A 459 19.62 -6.40 15.64
C GLY A 459 18.13 -6.76 15.69
N VAL A 460 17.83 -7.98 16.14
CA VAL A 460 16.46 -8.53 16.22
C VAL A 460 15.49 -7.71 17.09
N HIS A 461 16.01 -6.83 17.95
CA HIS A 461 15.21 -5.93 18.80
C HIS A 461 14.69 -4.68 18.06
N TYR A 462 15.12 -4.45 16.82
CA TYR A 462 14.79 -3.25 16.02
C TYR A 462 13.31 -2.91 16.03
N PHE A 463 12.46 -3.85 15.61
CA PHE A 463 11.03 -3.58 15.50
C PHE A 463 10.33 -3.36 16.84
N VAL A 464 10.79 -4.03 17.91
CA VAL A 464 10.24 -3.81 19.26
C VAL A 464 10.56 -2.41 19.75
N VAL A 465 11.82 -1.96 19.54
CA VAL A 465 12.27 -0.61 19.90
C VAL A 465 11.53 0.44 19.07
N TYR A 466 11.43 0.23 17.75
CA TYR A 466 10.73 1.16 16.86
C TYR A 466 9.23 1.26 17.17
N LEU A 467 8.54 0.14 17.44
CA LEU A 467 7.14 0.14 17.89
C LEU A 467 6.98 0.93 19.20
N GLY A 468 7.89 0.72 20.16
CA GLY A 468 7.91 1.49 21.39
C GLY A 468 8.07 2.99 21.13
N ALA A 469 9.00 3.37 20.26
CA ALA A 469 9.33 4.76 19.96
C ALA A 469 8.24 5.51 19.18
N THR A 470 7.47 4.82 18.33
CA THR A 470 6.49 5.43 17.41
C THR A 470 5.03 5.28 17.87
N LEU A 471 4.80 4.89 19.12
CA LEU A 471 3.47 4.83 19.72
C LEU A 471 3.32 5.84 20.86
N PRO A 472 2.14 6.47 21.02
CA PRO A 472 1.88 7.40 22.10
C PRO A 472 2.04 6.74 23.49
N LEU A 473 2.71 7.43 24.41
CA LEU A 473 3.01 6.90 25.75
C LEU A 473 1.75 6.42 26.50
N GLY A 474 0.64 7.17 26.41
CA GLY A 474 -0.61 6.80 27.04
C GLY A 474 -1.16 5.46 26.53
N ILE A 475 -0.95 5.13 25.25
CA ILE A 475 -1.33 3.83 24.67
C ILE A 475 -0.45 2.71 25.23
N LEU A 476 0.86 2.94 25.30
CA LEU A 476 1.81 1.98 25.88
C LEU A 476 1.47 1.69 27.36
N ALA A 477 1.11 2.72 28.13
CA ALA A 477 0.72 2.57 29.53
C ALA A 477 -0.51 1.68 29.70
N VAL A 478 -1.56 1.84 28.87
CA VAL A 478 -2.75 0.97 28.93
C VAL A 478 -2.48 -0.44 28.39
N VAL A 479 -1.51 -0.61 27.48
CA VAL A 479 -1.03 -1.95 27.06
C VAL A 479 -0.40 -2.70 28.25
N VAL A 480 0.37 -2.00 29.11
CA VAL A 480 0.92 -2.59 30.35
C VAL A 480 -0.22 -3.05 31.28
N VAL A 481 -1.30 -2.27 31.41
CA VAL A 481 -2.50 -2.67 32.18
C VAL A 481 -3.11 -3.96 31.59
N TRP A 482 -3.21 -4.06 30.25
CA TRP A 482 -3.64 -5.29 29.61
C TRP A 482 -2.71 -6.47 29.92
N ALA A 483 -1.39 -6.28 29.94
CA ALA A 483 -0.43 -7.34 30.27
C ALA A 483 -0.66 -7.90 31.68
N VAL A 484 -0.93 -7.04 32.66
CA VAL A 484 -1.32 -7.46 34.03
C VAL A 484 -2.59 -8.30 34.01
N ARG A 485 -3.62 -7.87 33.24
CA ARG A 485 -4.83 -8.66 33.02
C ARG A 485 -4.52 -10.01 32.38
N ALA A 486 -3.69 -10.02 31.35
CA ALA A 486 -3.32 -11.21 30.59
C ALA A 486 -2.68 -12.29 31.47
N ILE A 487 -1.75 -11.90 32.34
CA ILE A 487 -1.09 -12.79 33.31
C ILE A 487 -2.10 -13.43 34.25
N ARG A 488 -3.15 -12.69 34.65
CA ARG A 488 -4.20 -13.19 35.56
C ARG A 488 -5.22 -14.09 34.86
N ALA A 489 -5.66 -13.71 33.65
CA ALA A 489 -6.74 -14.40 32.93
C ALA A 489 -6.25 -15.69 32.25
N ARG A 490 -5.08 -15.70 31.61
CA ARG A 490 -4.49 -16.86 30.90
C ARG A 490 -5.47 -17.60 30.00
N ASP A 491 -6.43 -16.86 29.41
CA ASP A 491 -7.48 -17.41 28.57
C ASP A 491 -7.04 -17.51 27.09
N ARG A 492 -7.83 -18.21 26.29
CA ARG A 492 -7.57 -18.38 24.85
C ARG A 492 -7.56 -17.07 24.07
N HIS A 493 -8.33 -16.07 24.50
CA HIS A 493 -8.39 -14.77 23.84
C HIS A 493 -7.10 -13.98 24.07
N THR A 494 -6.57 -14.04 25.28
CA THR A 494 -5.25 -13.52 25.63
C THR A 494 -4.16 -14.14 24.78
N LEU A 495 -4.18 -15.49 24.60
CA LEU A 495 -3.22 -16.18 23.73
C LEU A 495 -3.29 -15.68 22.28
N ILE A 496 -4.49 -15.54 21.72
CA ILE A 496 -4.70 -15.07 20.35
C ILE A 496 -4.14 -13.65 20.18
N VAL A 497 -4.45 -12.73 21.09
CA VAL A 497 -4.02 -11.33 21.00
C VAL A 497 -2.50 -11.20 21.22
N ALA A 498 -1.94 -11.97 22.16
CA ALA A 498 -0.49 -12.03 22.34
C ALA A 498 0.24 -12.60 21.11
N ALA A 499 -0.29 -13.67 20.53
CA ALA A 499 0.25 -14.23 19.28
C ALA A 499 0.14 -13.23 18.11
N TRP A 500 -0.92 -12.45 18.04
CA TRP A 500 -1.07 -11.40 17.03
C TRP A 500 0.01 -10.31 17.18
N LEU A 501 0.45 -9.99 18.39
CA LEU A 501 1.60 -9.10 18.59
C LEU A 501 2.92 -9.77 18.24
N VAL A 502 3.12 -11.02 18.67
CA VAL A 502 4.46 -11.68 18.62
C VAL A 502 4.79 -12.26 17.23
N ILE A 503 3.82 -12.88 16.55
CA ILE A 503 4.08 -13.56 15.27
C ILE A 503 4.61 -12.60 14.20
N PRO A 504 4.08 -11.36 13.99
CA PRO A 504 4.65 -10.45 13.01
C PRO A 504 6.11 -10.05 13.31
N LEU A 505 6.52 -10.05 14.58
CA LEU A 505 7.90 -9.73 14.97
C LEU A 505 8.91 -10.78 14.46
N ALA A 506 8.46 -11.95 14.01
CA ALA A 506 9.34 -12.94 13.39
C ALA A 506 10.04 -12.40 12.13
N VAL A 507 9.55 -11.31 11.53
CA VAL A 507 10.27 -10.60 10.45
C VAL A 507 11.65 -10.09 10.89
N SER A 508 11.88 -9.89 12.19
CA SER A 508 13.21 -9.53 12.75
C SER A 508 14.32 -10.55 12.42
N PHE A 509 13.95 -11.78 12.10
CA PHE A 509 14.89 -12.84 11.70
C PHE A 509 15.08 -12.94 10.18
N SER A 510 14.36 -12.13 9.41
CA SER A 510 14.48 -12.07 7.96
C SER A 510 15.77 -11.34 7.55
N PRO A 511 16.45 -11.76 6.48
CA PRO A 511 17.58 -11.01 5.90
C PRO A 511 17.11 -9.74 5.17
N VAL A 512 15.82 -9.61 4.89
CA VAL A 512 15.24 -8.44 4.23
C VAL A 512 15.44 -7.19 5.10
N ARG A 513 15.65 -6.04 4.45
CA ARG A 513 15.83 -4.73 5.10
C ARG A 513 14.82 -4.51 6.22
N GLN A 514 15.31 -4.06 7.34
CA GLN A 514 14.50 -3.53 8.45
C GLN A 514 14.36 -2.01 8.23
N ASP A 515 13.12 -1.50 8.20
CA ASP A 515 12.84 -0.13 7.77
C ASP A 515 11.56 0.37 8.46
N GLY A 516 11.74 0.99 9.62
CA GLY A 516 10.67 1.49 10.46
C GLY A 516 9.61 0.47 10.83
N VAL A 517 8.44 0.93 11.29
CA VAL A 517 7.32 0.08 11.73
C VAL A 517 6.53 -0.55 10.58
N ARG A 518 6.81 -0.18 9.34
CA ARG A 518 6.01 -0.59 8.17
C ARG A 518 5.92 -2.11 7.97
N TYR A 519 6.92 -2.85 8.39
CA TYR A 519 6.93 -4.32 8.30
C TYR A 519 6.12 -5.00 9.41
N VAL A 520 5.89 -4.30 10.51
CA VAL A 520 5.18 -4.79 11.70
C VAL A 520 3.86 -4.05 11.96
N MET A 521 3.29 -3.42 10.93
CA MET A 521 1.96 -2.77 11.01
C MET A 521 0.88 -3.61 11.70
N PRO A 522 0.81 -4.94 11.52
CA PRO A 522 -0.15 -5.77 12.23
C PRO A 522 -0.02 -5.73 13.76
N CYS A 523 1.20 -5.50 14.28
CA CYS A 523 1.42 -5.35 15.73
C CYS A 523 0.69 -4.13 16.29
N ILE A 524 0.57 -3.04 15.52
CA ILE A 524 -0.10 -1.81 15.94
C ILE A 524 -1.60 -2.06 16.18
N ALA A 525 -2.25 -2.86 15.32
CA ALA A 525 -3.65 -3.26 15.52
C ALA A 525 -3.83 -4.13 16.76
N ALA A 526 -2.89 -5.06 17.03
CA ALA A 526 -2.88 -5.86 18.23
C ALA A 526 -2.73 -4.98 19.49
N LEU A 527 -1.80 -4.02 19.46
CA LEU A 527 -1.56 -3.07 20.57
C LEU A 527 -2.77 -2.17 20.83
N ALA A 528 -3.46 -1.72 19.77
CA ALA A 528 -4.71 -0.96 19.94
C ALA A 528 -5.82 -1.80 20.59
N LEU A 529 -5.94 -3.08 20.24
CA LEU A 529 -6.87 -4.00 20.88
C LEU A 529 -6.48 -4.30 22.32
N MET A 530 -5.19 -4.47 22.61
CA MET A 530 -4.67 -4.63 23.97
C MET A 530 -4.96 -3.39 24.80
N ALA A 531 -4.72 -2.18 24.27
CA ALA A 531 -5.01 -0.92 24.95
C ALA A 531 -6.51 -0.83 25.29
N ALA A 532 -7.40 -1.08 24.34
CA ALA A 532 -8.84 -1.03 24.58
C ALA A 532 -9.30 -2.06 25.63
N ALA A 533 -8.74 -3.27 25.63
CA ALA A 533 -9.03 -4.28 26.64
C ALA A 533 -8.40 -3.93 28.00
N GLY A 534 -7.27 -3.23 28.02
CA GLY A 534 -6.66 -2.66 29.24
C GLY A 534 -7.56 -1.57 29.86
N VAL A 535 -8.14 -0.70 29.03
CA VAL A 535 -9.13 0.30 29.48
C VAL A 535 -10.38 -0.38 30.08
N ASP A 536 -10.92 -1.43 29.41
CA ASP A 536 -12.07 -2.17 29.93
C ASP A 536 -11.78 -2.83 31.29
N PHE A 537 -10.58 -3.37 31.46
CA PHE A 537 -10.14 -3.95 32.73
C PHE A 537 -9.96 -2.88 33.80
N LEU A 538 -9.30 -1.76 33.49
CA LEU A 538 -9.13 -0.66 34.46
C LEU A 538 -10.46 -0.06 34.88
N ALA A 539 -11.35 0.19 33.93
CA ALA A 539 -12.69 0.68 34.21
C ALA A 539 -13.47 -0.28 35.15
N GLY A 540 -13.38 -1.59 34.90
CA GLY A 540 -13.99 -2.60 35.78
C GLY A 540 -13.43 -2.58 37.20
N LEU A 541 -12.13 -2.31 37.39
CA LEU A 541 -11.55 -2.15 38.74
C LEU A 541 -12.08 -0.90 39.47
N VAL A 542 -12.24 0.21 38.74
CA VAL A 542 -12.79 1.47 39.28
C VAL A 542 -14.26 1.30 39.62
N GLU A 543 -15.05 0.73 38.70
CA GLU A 543 -16.49 0.49 38.88
C GLU A 543 -16.78 -0.47 40.04
N ALA A 544 -15.89 -1.45 40.28
CA ALA A 544 -16.02 -2.37 41.41
C ALA A 544 -15.79 -1.71 42.79
N ARG A 545 -14.99 -0.64 42.85
CA ARG A 545 -14.68 0.09 44.09
C ARG A 545 -15.67 1.21 44.40
N HIS A 546 -16.26 1.80 43.39
CA HIS A 546 -17.10 2.99 43.51
C HIS A 546 -18.37 2.85 42.66
N ALA A 547 -19.51 2.55 43.27
CA ALA A 547 -20.79 2.34 42.59
C ALA A 547 -21.26 3.57 41.77
N THR A 548 -20.76 4.77 42.08
CA THR A 548 -21.05 6.03 41.39
C THR A 548 -20.32 6.17 40.06
N THR A 549 -19.33 5.30 39.75
CA THR A 549 -18.47 5.41 38.57
C THR A 549 -18.87 4.48 37.42
N ARG A 550 -20.19 4.21 37.26
CA ARG A 550 -20.75 3.32 36.20
C ARG A 550 -20.34 3.67 34.79
N HIS A 551 -19.75 4.84 34.58
CA HIS A 551 -19.30 5.34 33.27
C HIS A 551 -17.78 5.46 33.15
N ALA A 552 -17.01 4.80 34.04
CA ALA A 552 -15.54 4.88 34.02
C ALA A 552 -14.93 4.53 32.66
N PHE A 553 -15.47 3.51 31.98
CA PHE A 553 -15.03 3.15 30.64
C PHE A 553 -15.15 4.32 29.65
N PHE A 554 -16.28 5.00 29.62
CA PHE A 554 -16.50 6.13 28.71
C PHE A 554 -15.62 7.33 29.07
N GLY A 555 -15.48 7.64 30.38
CA GLY A 555 -14.60 8.71 30.85
C GLY A 555 -13.15 8.50 30.42
N ILE A 556 -12.59 7.30 30.65
CA ILE A 556 -11.23 6.96 30.24
C ILE A 556 -11.11 7.00 28.71
N SER A 557 -12.12 6.50 27.97
CA SER A 557 -12.12 6.54 26.50
C SER A 557 -12.11 7.95 25.94
N ILE A 558 -12.85 8.90 26.55
CA ILE A 558 -12.85 10.31 26.17
C ILE A 558 -11.47 10.95 26.40
N VAL A 559 -10.83 10.66 27.54
CA VAL A 559 -9.48 11.16 27.83
C VAL A 559 -8.47 10.64 26.78
N ILE A 560 -8.55 9.34 26.45
CA ILE A 560 -7.69 8.77 25.41
C ILE A 560 -7.98 9.39 24.03
N ALA A 561 -9.24 9.61 23.69
CA ALA A 561 -9.62 10.24 22.41
C ALA A 561 -9.10 11.67 22.32
N GLY A 562 -9.22 12.46 23.39
CA GLY A 562 -8.67 13.82 23.48
C GLY A 562 -7.14 13.84 23.36
N TYR A 563 -6.45 12.95 24.07
CA TYR A 563 -5.01 12.78 24.00
C TYR A 563 -4.55 12.42 22.58
N LEU A 564 -5.16 11.41 21.95
CA LEU A 564 -4.81 11.01 20.59
C LEU A 564 -5.21 12.07 19.55
N GLY A 565 -6.32 12.79 19.76
CA GLY A 565 -6.70 13.92 18.92
C GLY A 565 -5.65 15.05 18.96
N MET A 566 -5.13 15.35 20.15
CA MET A 566 -4.03 16.32 20.32
C MET A 566 -2.74 15.83 19.65
N THR A 567 -2.39 14.55 19.83
CA THR A 567 -1.25 13.92 19.15
C THR A 567 -1.38 14.07 17.64
N LEU A 568 -2.56 13.74 17.07
CA LEU A 568 -2.81 13.84 15.65
C LEU A 568 -2.68 15.28 15.14
N ALA A 569 -3.24 16.25 15.86
CA ALA A 569 -3.18 17.66 15.50
C ALA A 569 -1.74 18.22 15.52
N ARG A 570 -0.92 17.79 16.49
CA ARG A 570 0.49 18.22 16.59
C ARG A 570 1.37 17.62 15.51
N THR A 571 1.07 16.37 15.07
CA THR A 571 1.87 15.64 14.09
C THR A 571 1.49 16.00 12.65
N HIS A 572 0.34 16.65 12.42
CA HIS A 572 -0.09 17.04 11.09
C HIS A 572 0.90 18.02 10.43
N PRO A 573 1.23 17.83 9.14
CA PRO A 573 0.84 16.74 8.24
C PRO A 573 1.84 15.57 8.20
N TYR A 574 2.94 15.60 8.97
CA TYR A 574 4.11 14.72 8.87
C TYR A 574 4.01 13.50 9.81
N TYR A 575 3.05 12.63 9.56
CA TYR A 575 2.73 11.50 10.44
C TYR A 575 3.75 10.37 10.42
N LEU A 576 4.58 10.24 9.38
CA LEU A 576 5.68 9.27 9.33
C LEU A 576 6.79 9.64 10.32
N ASP A 577 6.90 10.92 10.66
CA ASP A 577 7.90 11.48 11.58
C ASP A 577 7.42 11.54 13.04
N TYR A 578 6.31 10.85 13.35
CA TYR A 578 5.84 10.80 14.72
C TYR A 578 6.73 9.93 15.60
N PHE A 579 7.24 10.50 16.66
CA PHE A 579 7.89 9.81 17.77
C PHE A 579 7.20 10.17 19.09
N GLY A 580 7.02 9.16 19.97
CA GLY A 580 6.29 9.31 21.22
C GLY A 580 6.97 10.26 22.21
N GLU A 581 6.17 10.81 23.11
CA GLU A 581 6.60 11.82 24.10
C GLU A 581 7.77 11.33 24.99
N HIS A 582 7.82 10.02 25.27
CA HIS A 582 8.89 9.38 26.06
C HIS A 582 10.24 9.32 25.33
N THR A 583 10.27 9.54 24.02
CA THR A 583 11.50 9.67 23.25
C THR A 583 11.97 11.13 23.12
N GLY A 584 11.16 12.08 23.55
CA GLY A 584 11.38 13.52 23.41
C GLY A 584 10.88 14.11 22.09
N GLY A 585 10.11 13.34 21.29
CA GLY A 585 9.63 13.76 19.99
C GLY A 585 10.70 13.71 18.89
N ALA A 586 10.33 14.12 17.66
CA ALA A 586 11.19 14.03 16.49
C ALA A 586 12.49 14.84 16.62
N GLY A 587 12.45 16.02 17.25
CA GLY A 587 13.61 16.87 17.45
C GLY A 587 14.70 16.22 18.30
N GLU A 588 14.34 15.62 19.43
CA GLU A 588 15.29 14.93 20.30
C GLU A 588 15.82 13.63 19.66
N VAL A 589 14.93 12.92 18.95
CA VAL A 589 15.30 11.72 18.17
C VAL A 589 16.34 12.06 17.11
N ALA A 590 16.18 13.18 16.40
CA ALA A 590 17.13 13.67 15.40
C ALA A 590 18.45 14.10 16.04
N ALA A 591 18.40 14.90 17.13
CA ALA A 591 19.57 15.41 17.83
C ALA A 591 20.46 14.28 18.37
N GLN A 592 19.85 13.26 18.96
CA GLN A 592 20.54 12.08 19.49
C GLN A 592 20.80 10.98 18.46
N ARG A 593 20.34 11.17 17.23
CA ARG A 593 20.46 10.17 16.16
C ARG A 593 19.91 8.79 16.55
N ARG A 594 18.81 8.78 17.30
CA ARG A 594 18.20 7.52 17.74
C ARG A 594 17.57 6.76 16.58
N PHE A 595 16.91 7.50 15.67
CA PHE A 595 16.25 6.97 14.47
C PHE A 595 16.39 7.98 13.33
N GLU A 596 16.07 7.55 12.11
CA GLU A 596 15.97 8.44 10.96
C GLU A 596 14.70 9.29 11.08
N THR A 597 14.84 10.60 10.83
CA THR A 597 13.74 11.58 10.76
C THR A 597 13.61 12.11 9.34
N ALA A 598 12.52 12.78 9.00
CA ALA A 598 12.15 13.15 7.64
C ALA A 598 12.01 11.90 6.72
N TRP A 599 11.49 10.85 7.29
CA TRP A 599 11.48 9.54 6.67
C TRP A 599 10.63 9.54 5.39
N TRP A 600 11.16 8.93 4.32
CA TRP A 600 10.53 8.80 3.01
C TRP A 600 10.20 10.10 2.26
N GLY A 601 10.84 11.23 2.56
CA GLY A 601 10.70 12.47 1.81
C GLY A 601 9.58 13.38 2.28
N GLU A 602 8.97 13.14 3.44
CA GLU A 602 8.05 14.12 4.04
C GLU A 602 8.72 15.49 4.17
N GLY A 603 7.98 16.56 3.86
CA GLY A 603 8.44 17.94 3.99
C GLY A 603 9.37 18.43 2.87
N LEU A 604 9.60 17.66 1.80
CA LEU A 604 10.44 18.11 0.69
C LEU A 604 9.69 19.08 -0.24
N GLU A 605 8.41 18.86 -0.51
CA GLU A 605 7.63 19.72 -1.43
C GLU A 605 7.56 21.19 -1.03
N PRO A 606 7.39 21.59 0.26
CA PRO A 606 7.44 23.00 0.64
C PRO A 606 8.78 23.68 0.31
N ALA A 607 9.89 22.96 0.41
CA ALA A 607 11.21 23.47 0.02
C ALA A 607 11.30 23.70 -1.50
N LEU A 608 10.73 22.78 -2.29
CA LEU A 608 10.66 22.93 -3.75
C LEU A 608 9.74 24.10 -4.14
N ALA A 609 8.61 24.25 -3.47
CA ALA A 609 7.70 25.38 -3.67
C ALA A 609 8.38 26.72 -3.37
N TYR A 610 9.19 26.79 -2.31
CA TYR A 610 9.97 27.98 -2.00
C TYR A 610 10.96 28.33 -3.13
N VAL A 611 11.68 27.35 -3.68
CA VAL A 611 12.57 27.56 -4.83
C VAL A 611 11.77 28.05 -6.03
N ASN A 612 10.63 27.44 -6.34
CA ASN A 612 9.77 27.84 -7.45
C ASN A 612 9.29 29.29 -7.35
N ALA A 613 9.04 29.78 -6.13
CA ALA A 613 8.57 31.14 -5.89
C ALA A 613 9.71 32.19 -5.94
N ASN A 614 10.94 31.82 -5.57
CA ASN A 614 12.02 32.77 -5.32
C ASN A 614 13.19 32.67 -6.31
N ALA A 615 13.29 31.57 -7.07
CA ALA A 615 14.39 31.41 -8.01
C ALA A 615 14.20 32.30 -9.25
N GLU A 616 15.29 32.85 -9.74
CA GLU A 616 15.37 33.62 -10.96
C GLU A 616 14.94 32.73 -12.17
N PRO A 617 14.43 33.31 -13.25
CA PRO A 617 14.17 32.56 -14.48
C PRO A 617 15.44 31.84 -14.97
N ASN A 618 15.29 30.57 -15.35
CA ASN A 618 16.38 29.70 -15.79
C ASN A 618 17.48 29.44 -14.75
N ALA A 619 17.20 29.64 -13.48
CA ALA A 619 18.16 29.37 -12.41
C ALA A 619 18.56 27.88 -12.37
N ARG A 620 19.79 27.63 -11.93
CA ARG A 620 20.34 26.28 -11.78
C ARG A 620 20.03 25.74 -10.39
N VAL A 621 19.37 24.61 -10.31
CA VAL A 621 18.97 23.94 -9.08
C VAL A 621 19.71 22.61 -8.95
N SER A 622 20.39 22.38 -7.82
CA SER A 622 20.97 21.07 -7.52
C SER A 622 19.88 20.05 -7.19
N ARG A 623 20.04 18.84 -7.76
CA ARG A 623 19.22 17.67 -7.49
C ARG A 623 19.96 16.57 -6.74
N ASP A 624 21.21 16.80 -6.36
CA ASP A 624 22.09 15.76 -5.82
C ASP A 624 21.67 15.27 -4.43
N CYS A 625 20.88 16.10 -3.71
CA CYS A 625 20.42 15.83 -2.35
C CYS A 625 18.90 15.56 -2.26
N ILE A 626 18.26 15.25 -3.37
CA ILE A 626 16.85 14.88 -3.45
C ILE A 626 16.66 13.69 -4.40
N GLU A 627 15.57 12.96 -4.27
CA GLU A 627 15.24 11.88 -5.21
C GLU A 627 14.87 12.45 -6.59
N PRO A 628 15.30 11.79 -7.68
CA PRO A 628 15.00 12.24 -9.04
C PRO A 628 13.51 12.43 -9.36
N SER A 629 12.63 11.69 -8.67
CA SER A 629 11.18 11.80 -8.85
C SER A 629 10.62 13.17 -8.46
N HIS A 630 11.28 13.88 -7.55
CA HIS A 630 10.86 15.23 -7.14
C HIS A 630 11.20 16.32 -8.16
N LEU A 631 11.95 16.01 -9.20
CA LEU A 631 12.25 16.99 -10.27
C LEU A 631 11.00 17.50 -10.98
N ALA A 632 9.91 16.72 -11.02
CA ALA A 632 8.64 17.13 -11.62
C ALA A 632 7.97 18.31 -10.89
N TRP A 633 8.33 18.56 -9.63
CA TRP A 633 7.76 19.61 -8.81
C TRP A 633 8.42 20.97 -9.01
N PHE A 634 9.59 21.03 -9.65
CA PHE A 634 10.21 22.30 -10.01
C PHE A 634 9.50 22.98 -11.18
N ARG A 635 9.54 24.30 -11.22
CA ARG A 635 9.10 25.12 -12.33
C ARG A 635 9.87 24.74 -13.61
N GLU A 636 9.22 24.73 -14.76
CA GLU A 636 9.79 24.19 -16.02
C GLU A 636 11.03 24.92 -16.50
N ASP A 637 11.11 26.24 -16.24
CA ASP A 637 12.26 27.04 -16.63
C ASP A 637 13.51 26.78 -15.80
N LEU A 638 13.39 26.14 -14.63
CA LEU A 638 14.50 25.84 -13.76
C LEU A 638 15.36 24.71 -14.33
N TRP A 639 16.63 24.95 -14.42
CA TRP A 639 17.56 23.95 -14.94
C TRP A 639 18.11 23.06 -13.83
N THR A 640 17.85 21.76 -13.95
CA THR A 640 18.29 20.73 -13.01
C THR A 640 19.35 19.84 -13.65
N PRO A 641 20.64 20.19 -13.60
CA PRO A 641 21.71 19.46 -14.28
C PRO A 641 21.88 18.03 -13.75
N MET A 642 22.30 17.12 -14.64
CA MET A 642 22.45 15.69 -14.31
C MET A 642 23.74 15.35 -13.57
N THR A 643 24.75 16.19 -13.62
CA THR A 643 26.09 15.92 -13.06
C THR A 643 26.67 17.17 -12.44
N ARG A 644 27.43 17.00 -11.35
CA ARG A 644 28.10 18.10 -10.59
C ARG A 644 27.16 19.24 -10.18
N GLY A 645 25.89 18.90 -9.96
CA GLY A 645 24.84 19.89 -9.77
C GLY A 645 25.09 20.89 -8.67
N MET A 646 25.73 20.51 -7.55
CA MET A 646 26.00 21.45 -6.45
C MET A 646 27.07 22.49 -6.79
N LEU A 647 28.10 22.15 -7.57
CA LEU A 647 29.18 23.09 -7.89
C LEU A 647 28.73 24.21 -8.81
N ASP A 648 27.75 23.95 -9.67
CA ASP A 648 27.24 24.92 -10.65
C ASP A 648 25.86 25.47 -10.29
N ALA A 649 25.23 24.95 -9.22
CA ALA A 649 23.90 25.36 -8.83
C ALA A 649 23.90 26.67 -8.03
N THR A 650 22.97 27.55 -8.34
CA THR A 650 22.68 28.75 -7.52
C THR A 650 21.71 28.42 -6.39
N TRP A 651 20.88 27.41 -6.58
CA TRP A 651 19.93 26.91 -5.60
C TRP A 651 20.20 25.44 -5.27
N ILE A 652 20.21 25.09 -3.99
CA ILE A 652 20.48 23.73 -3.51
C ILE A 652 19.36 23.33 -2.56
N VAL A 653 18.61 22.29 -2.88
CA VAL A 653 17.61 21.70 -1.98
C VAL A 653 18.21 20.46 -1.35
N VAL A 654 18.13 20.41 -0.01
CA VAL A 654 18.68 19.31 0.78
C VAL A 654 17.56 18.66 1.57
N TYR A 655 17.37 17.37 1.34
CA TYR A 655 16.58 16.50 2.17
C TYR A 655 17.39 16.09 3.41
N ALA A 656 16.84 16.20 4.61
CA ALA A 656 17.60 16.09 5.84
C ALA A 656 18.40 14.77 6.00
N PRO A 657 17.85 13.58 5.74
CA PRO A 657 18.60 12.32 5.79
C PRO A 657 19.79 12.27 4.83
N GLU A 658 19.68 12.91 3.65
CA GLU A 658 20.74 12.95 2.65
C GLU A 658 21.83 14.00 2.96
N ARG A 659 21.60 14.87 3.95
CA ARG A 659 22.52 15.98 4.30
C ARG A 659 23.97 15.54 4.48
N ARG A 660 24.21 14.34 4.95
CA ARG A 660 25.57 13.81 5.17
C ARG A 660 26.25 13.34 3.88
N ARG A 661 25.45 12.93 2.88
CA ARG A 661 25.93 12.48 1.59
C ARG A 661 26.05 13.61 0.58
N CYS A 662 25.56 14.79 0.96
CA CYS A 662 25.51 15.99 0.15
C CYS A 662 26.32 17.11 0.81
N PRO A 663 27.65 17.12 0.70
CA PRO A 663 28.47 18.20 1.23
C PRO A 663 28.11 19.51 0.51
N LEU A 664 27.73 20.52 1.28
CA LEU A 664 27.39 21.83 0.74
C LEU A 664 28.64 22.61 0.37
N PRO A 665 28.59 23.41 -0.73
CA PRO A 665 29.62 24.39 -1.03
C PRO A 665 29.83 25.36 0.14
N PRO A 666 31.06 25.84 0.40
CA PRO A 666 31.35 26.71 1.56
C PRO A 666 30.62 28.06 1.53
N ASP A 667 30.26 28.53 0.33
CA ASP A 667 29.54 29.77 0.08
C ASP A 667 28.02 29.63 0.14
N ALA A 668 27.50 28.43 0.27
CA ALA A 668 26.06 28.17 0.33
C ALA A 668 25.46 28.65 1.67
N ARG A 669 24.46 29.53 1.58
CA ARG A 669 23.74 30.09 2.74
C ARG A 669 22.33 29.51 2.81
N LYS A 670 21.91 29.02 3.99
CA LYS A 670 20.54 28.57 4.23
C LYS A 670 19.56 29.74 4.11
N VAL A 671 18.57 29.65 3.24
CA VAL A 671 17.56 30.69 2.98
C VAL A 671 16.15 30.25 3.34
N PHE A 672 15.90 28.95 3.46
CA PHE A 672 14.60 28.41 3.87
C PHE A 672 14.79 27.03 4.54
N GLU A 673 13.87 26.68 5.41
CA GLU A 673 13.90 25.43 6.15
C GLU A 673 12.48 24.98 6.48
N VAL A 674 12.21 23.68 6.32
CA VAL A 674 10.98 23.03 6.78
C VAL A 674 11.30 22.33 8.08
N VAL A 675 10.66 22.77 9.16
CA VAL A 675 10.87 22.23 10.51
C VAL A 675 9.57 21.64 11.02
N HIS A 676 9.63 20.45 11.59
CA HIS A 676 8.51 19.79 12.26
C HIS A 676 8.97 19.19 13.58
N ASP A 677 8.22 19.42 14.66
CA ASP A 677 8.50 18.93 16.03
C ASP A 677 10.00 19.05 16.43
N GLY A 678 10.62 20.19 16.07
CA GLY A 678 12.02 20.49 16.39
C GLY A 678 13.07 19.83 15.50
N THR A 679 12.68 19.07 14.47
CA THR A 679 13.61 18.49 13.48
C THR A 679 13.47 19.19 12.13
N THR A 680 14.59 19.33 11.42
CA THR A 680 14.61 19.79 10.02
C THR A 680 14.25 18.62 9.10
N LEU A 681 13.23 18.79 8.27
CA LEU A 681 12.83 17.81 7.24
C LEU A 681 13.58 18.08 5.94
N SER A 682 13.63 19.34 5.52
CA SER A 682 14.35 19.78 4.33
C SER A 682 14.83 21.23 4.50
N ALA A 683 15.82 21.63 3.70
CA ALA A 683 16.34 22.98 3.70
C ALA A 683 16.71 23.43 2.29
N VAL A 684 16.62 24.74 2.03
CA VAL A 684 17.06 25.37 0.79
C VAL A 684 18.25 26.26 1.07
N TYR A 685 19.26 26.13 0.25
CA TYR A 685 20.46 26.96 0.27
C TYR A 685 20.58 27.72 -1.05
N ARG A 686 21.16 28.91 -0.98
CA ARG A 686 21.46 29.76 -2.12
C ARG A 686 22.95 30.12 -2.09
N ARG A 687 23.56 30.20 -3.29
CA ARG A 687 24.93 30.67 -3.51
C ARG A 687 24.92 32.08 -4.08
#